data_dc12da2c9e57f89faa48eba290272e5c
#
_entry.id   dc12da2c9e57f89faa48eba290272e5c
#
_cell.length_a   1.000
_cell.length_b   1.000
_cell.length_c   1.000
_cell.angle_alpha   90.00
_cell.angle_beta   90.00
_cell.angle_gamma   90.00
#
_symmetry.space_group_name_H-M   'P 1'
#
loop_
_entity.id
_entity.type
_entity.pdbx_description
1 polymer ?
#
loop_
_entity_poly.entity_id
_entity_poly.type
_entity_poly.pdbx_seq_one_letter_code
_entity_poly.pdbx_strand_id
1 'polypeptide(L)'
;ELGTTVLLTEHRLEEALPLATDVAVLDGGRLLCTGTPAEVGRQLRDRGHGMFLAMPAAMRVWASVRSGADCPVTVREGRDFLRIWHKDHPLRPLPEEVRPARGEPVLEGRGLFFRYEPALPDVVKGLDITVYRGEFVALLGGNGAGKTTSLHLLSGALTPQRGEVRRTGRIGALPQNPQALFVKKTVREDLYEVFDGQRIDPALKEQRIAQAVSLCRLTELLDRHPYDLSGGEQQRAALCKVLLLDPEILLLDEPTKGLDAEFKQELASILRALTAGGVTILMVSHDVEFCARYAHRCALFFDGGIVTEGAPRAFFSGNSFYTTSADRMARELCPGAVTPEDVMAAIGGDVPPEPAFDRAYQPLPPVAEEAATWKPTKLPWWRKCIAAVAGAVALLIFWNAAERTDLTALVGGGTVSDAGWAALRMYGLFIVALLVVVAAIGRRSPPPVSVQTPVEKRKLSRRTLTATVLILLCIPATLFIGCYYGGTQNYYLLSVLVMLECMLPFFMVFEGRKPQARELVVIAVLCALGVAGRAAFFMLPQFKPVMALTIIAGVAFGGETGFLVGAMTMLASNFLFSQGPWTPFQMFSMGIIGFLAGVLFRKGWLRRSRGALSVFGAIAAVVIYGGIMNPASALMYSQETNWKVLVTYYITGFPMDCVHAAATVLFLLVLAEPMLEKLDRIKTKYGLVE
;
A
#
# COMPACT_ATOMS: atom_id res chain seq x y z
N GLU A 1 1.37 18.37 -38.25
CA GLU A 1 0.33 19.25 -38.85
C GLU A 1 0.10 20.53 -38.02
N LEU A 2 0.37 20.50 -36.68
CA LEU A 2 0.19 21.65 -35.80
C LEU A 2 1.47 22.48 -35.59
N GLY A 3 2.60 22.12 -36.18
CA GLY A 3 3.88 22.81 -35.99
C GLY A 3 4.44 22.72 -34.55
N THR A 4 3.94 21.79 -33.75
CA THR A 4 4.35 21.64 -32.34
C THR A 4 5.62 20.78 -32.26
N THR A 5 6.62 21.26 -31.52
CA THR A 5 7.81 20.46 -31.18
C THR A 5 7.44 19.50 -30.05
N VAL A 6 7.70 18.21 -30.23
CA VAL A 6 7.43 17.16 -29.25
C VAL A 6 8.76 16.60 -28.74
N LEU A 7 8.94 16.63 -27.42
CA LEU A 7 10.01 15.92 -26.73
C LEU A 7 9.42 14.68 -26.06
N LEU A 8 9.85 13.48 -26.49
CA LEU A 8 9.36 12.20 -26.01
C LEU A 8 10.50 11.45 -25.31
N THR A 9 10.23 10.96 -24.10
CA THR A 9 11.08 9.98 -23.42
C THR A 9 10.38 8.61 -23.46
N GLU A 10 11.01 7.61 -24.05
CA GLU A 10 10.40 6.31 -24.27
C GLU A 10 11.43 5.18 -24.17
N HIS A 11 10.99 4.03 -23.72
CA HIS A 11 11.76 2.78 -23.64
C HIS A 11 11.42 1.80 -24.77
N ARG A 12 10.26 1.98 -25.45
CA ARG A 12 9.84 1.17 -26.61
C ARG A 12 10.39 1.75 -27.89
N LEU A 13 11.67 1.56 -28.10
CA LEU A 13 12.39 2.18 -29.22
C LEU A 13 11.95 1.65 -30.57
N GLU A 14 11.43 0.41 -30.65
CA GLU A 14 10.89 -0.17 -31.88
C GLU A 14 9.75 0.68 -32.49
N GLU A 15 8.91 1.28 -31.64
CA GLU A 15 7.78 2.11 -32.06
C GLU A 15 8.14 3.59 -32.17
N ALA A 16 9.05 4.08 -31.32
CA ALA A 16 9.37 5.50 -31.19
C ALA A 16 10.40 6.00 -32.21
N LEU A 17 11.46 5.22 -32.46
CA LEU A 17 12.56 5.65 -33.34
C LEU A 17 12.11 5.88 -34.80
N PRO A 18 11.22 5.09 -35.41
CA PRO A 18 10.72 5.37 -36.76
C PRO A 18 9.97 6.71 -36.90
N LEU A 19 9.49 7.29 -35.78
CA LEU A 19 8.76 8.55 -35.77
C LEU A 19 9.63 9.74 -35.39
N ALA A 20 10.83 9.50 -34.83
CA ALA A 20 11.73 10.53 -34.36
C ALA A 20 12.49 11.19 -35.51
N THR A 21 12.58 12.52 -35.52
CA THR A 21 13.46 13.28 -36.42
C THR A 21 14.89 13.25 -35.90
N ASP A 22 15.03 13.49 -34.59
CA ASP A 22 16.31 13.51 -33.89
C ASP A 22 16.21 12.71 -32.59
N VAL A 23 17.31 12.13 -32.17
CA VAL A 23 17.42 11.32 -30.96
C VAL A 23 18.57 11.85 -30.12
N ALA A 24 18.33 11.98 -28.82
CA ALA A 24 19.35 12.29 -27.82
C ALA A 24 19.43 11.14 -26.82
N VAL A 25 20.61 10.57 -26.63
CA VAL A 25 20.86 9.49 -25.67
C VAL A 25 21.50 10.07 -24.43
N LEU A 26 20.86 9.82 -23.29
CA LEU A 26 21.33 10.23 -21.96
C LEU A 26 21.77 8.99 -21.18
N ASP A 27 22.97 9.06 -20.60
CA ASP A 27 23.48 8.04 -19.69
C ASP A 27 24.19 8.69 -18.50
N GLY A 28 23.94 8.19 -17.28
CA GLY A 28 24.49 8.74 -16.04
C GLY A 28 24.26 10.24 -15.86
N GLY A 29 23.14 10.80 -16.38
CA GLY A 29 22.81 12.22 -16.32
C GLY A 29 23.60 13.09 -17.33
N ARG A 30 24.30 12.48 -18.29
CA ARG A 30 25.07 13.18 -19.33
C ARG A 30 24.58 12.81 -20.72
N LEU A 31 24.68 13.76 -21.64
CA LEU A 31 24.38 13.53 -23.04
C LEU A 31 25.51 12.72 -23.67
N LEU A 32 25.19 11.50 -24.14
CA LEU A 32 26.13 10.56 -24.72
C LEU A 32 26.31 10.82 -26.22
N CYS A 33 25.20 10.92 -26.95
CA CYS A 33 25.20 11.21 -28.38
C CYS A 33 23.88 11.79 -28.83
N THR A 34 23.90 12.46 -30.00
CA THR A 34 22.72 13.01 -30.69
C THR A 34 22.85 12.78 -32.19
N GLY A 35 21.75 12.80 -32.88
CA GLY A 35 21.64 12.70 -34.34
C GLY A 35 20.35 12.03 -34.78
N THR A 36 20.26 11.72 -36.06
CA THR A 36 19.16 10.93 -36.60
C THR A 36 19.16 9.52 -36.00
N PRO A 37 17.99 8.82 -35.96
CA PRO A 37 17.93 7.45 -35.44
C PRO A 37 19.01 6.50 -35.98
N ALA A 38 19.29 6.56 -37.29
CA ALA A 38 20.33 5.74 -37.94
C ALA A 38 21.74 6.09 -37.47
N GLU A 39 22.04 7.38 -37.29
CA GLU A 39 23.36 7.85 -36.80
C GLU A 39 23.56 7.45 -35.34
N VAL A 40 22.55 7.60 -34.51
CA VAL A 40 22.61 7.19 -33.10
C VAL A 40 22.77 5.67 -32.99
N GLY A 41 22.07 4.89 -33.81
CA GLY A 41 22.27 3.44 -33.88
C GLY A 41 23.68 3.04 -34.20
N ARG A 42 24.33 3.68 -35.21
CA ARG A 42 25.75 3.48 -35.53
C ARG A 42 26.65 3.87 -34.38
N GLN A 43 26.45 5.04 -33.78
CA GLN A 43 27.31 5.52 -32.69
C GLN A 43 27.22 4.61 -31.44
N LEU A 44 26.06 4.08 -31.10
CA LEU A 44 25.91 3.15 -29.97
C LEU A 44 26.54 1.79 -30.25
N ARG A 45 26.42 1.25 -31.50
CA ARG A 45 27.09 0.04 -31.94
C ARG A 45 28.61 0.19 -31.84
N ASP A 46 29.16 1.26 -32.42
CA ASP A 46 30.59 1.48 -32.51
C ASP A 46 31.23 1.70 -31.11
N ARG A 47 30.47 2.22 -30.17
CA ARG A 47 30.89 2.36 -28.78
C ARG A 47 30.67 1.08 -27.93
N GLY A 48 30.01 0.06 -28.46
CA GLY A 48 29.64 -1.13 -27.70
C GLY A 48 28.75 -0.83 -26.49
N HIS A 49 27.91 0.20 -26.57
CA HIS A 49 27.13 0.67 -25.45
C HIS A 49 25.91 -0.22 -25.17
N GLY A 50 25.64 -0.54 -23.89
CA GLY A 50 24.54 -1.43 -23.48
C GLY A 50 23.14 -1.03 -23.99
N MET A 51 22.88 0.28 -24.17
CA MET A 51 21.65 0.77 -24.78
C MET A 51 21.39 0.28 -26.20
N PHE A 52 22.43 -0.22 -26.92
CA PHE A 52 22.25 -0.80 -28.25
C PHE A 52 21.30 -2.02 -28.24
N LEU A 53 21.20 -2.73 -27.12
CA LEU A 53 20.28 -3.84 -26.94
C LEU A 53 18.78 -3.43 -27.00
N ALA A 54 18.50 -2.15 -26.73
CA ALA A 54 17.17 -1.57 -26.83
C ALA A 54 16.79 -1.14 -28.25
N MET A 55 17.75 -1.09 -29.18
CA MET A 55 17.52 -0.65 -30.55
C MET A 55 16.57 -1.58 -31.31
N PRO A 56 15.86 -1.06 -32.33
CA PRO A 56 14.99 -1.86 -33.19
C PRO A 56 15.62 -3.14 -33.73
N ALA A 57 14.82 -4.17 -33.91
CA ALA A 57 15.25 -5.47 -34.43
C ALA A 57 16.07 -5.33 -35.75
N ALA A 58 15.63 -4.44 -36.64
CA ALA A 58 16.35 -4.15 -37.91
C ALA A 58 17.78 -3.66 -37.68
N MET A 59 18.00 -2.73 -36.74
CA MET A 59 19.32 -2.22 -36.40
C MET A 59 20.21 -3.30 -35.77
N ARG A 60 19.62 -4.11 -34.89
CA ARG A 60 20.36 -5.18 -34.21
C ARG A 60 20.80 -6.25 -35.18
N VAL A 61 19.94 -6.66 -36.11
CA VAL A 61 20.25 -7.62 -37.17
C VAL A 61 21.31 -7.06 -38.12
N TRP A 62 21.19 -5.81 -38.57
CA TRP A 62 22.21 -5.14 -39.39
C TRP A 62 23.56 -5.10 -38.72
N ALA A 63 23.62 -4.82 -37.44
CA ALA A 63 24.86 -4.73 -36.66
C ALA A 63 25.57 -6.07 -36.47
N SER A 64 24.86 -7.19 -36.57
CA SER A 64 25.43 -8.53 -36.42
C SER A 64 26.35 -8.93 -37.57
N VAL A 65 26.29 -8.21 -38.69
CA VAL A 65 27.09 -8.45 -39.85
C VAL A 65 27.88 -7.20 -40.22
N ARG A 66 29.07 -7.40 -40.81
CA ARG A 66 29.90 -6.29 -41.33
C ARG A 66 29.43 -5.94 -42.72
N SER A 67 28.44 -5.07 -42.84
CA SER A 67 27.94 -4.59 -44.13
C SER A 67 28.28 -3.11 -44.33
N GLY A 68 28.47 -2.70 -45.56
CA GLY A 68 28.60 -1.29 -45.95
C GLY A 68 27.25 -0.59 -46.13
N ALA A 69 26.14 -1.28 -45.86
CA ALA A 69 24.80 -0.74 -46.02
C ALA A 69 24.45 0.26 -44.91
N ASP A 70 23.53 1.17 -45.20
CA ASP A 70 22.98 2.09 -44.21
C ASP A 70 22.26 1.36 -43.09
N CYS A 71 22.28 1.95 -41.88
CA CYS A 71 21.63 1.40 -40.68
C CYS A 71 20.10 1.48 -40.82
N PRO A 72 19.39 0.35 -40.93
CA PRO A 72 17.94 0.34 -41.05
C PRO A 72 17.26 0.66 -39.72
N VAL A 73 16.25 1.56 -39.71
CA VAL A 73 15.51 1.95 -38.54
C VAL A 73 14.14 1.22 -38.45
N THR A 74 13.55 0.98 -39.61
CA THR A 74 12.20 0.41 -39.72
C THR A 74 12.23 -1.06 -40.12
N VAL A 75 11.15 -1.79 -39.85
CA VAL A 75 10.93 -3.17 -40.32
C VAL A 75 11.06 -3.26 -41.86
N ARG A 76 10.56 -2.23 -42.59
CA ARG A 76 10.65 -2.18 -44.05
C ARG A 76 12.10 -2.09 -44.50
N GLU A 77 12.87 -1.17 -43.98
CA GLU A 77 14.28 -1.02 -44.30
C GLU A 77 15.09 -2.27 -43.93
N GLY A 78 14.78 -2.90 -42.79
CA GLY A 78 15.36 -4.17 -42.39
C GLY A 78 15.03 -5.30 -43.36
N ARG A 79 13.81 -5.37 -43.91
CA ARG A 79 13.44 -6.33 -44.98
C ARG A 79 14.26 -6.08 -46.26
N ASP A 80 14.35 -4.83 -46.67
CA ASP A 80 15.12 -4.47 -47.86
C ASP A 80 16.61 -4.78 -47.68
N PHE A 81 17.18 -4.53 -46.51
CA PHE A 81 18.53 -4.94 -46.12
C PHE A 81 18.71 -6.46 -46.25
N LEU A 82 17.81 -7.28 -45.70
CA LEU A 82 17.88 -8.74 -45.79
C LEU A 82 17.79 -9.26 -47.21
N ARG A 83 16.95 -8.66 -48.05
CA ARG A 83 16.84 -9.02 -49.49
C ARG A 83 18.12 -8.72 -50.25
N ILE A 84 18.80 -7.61 -49.97
CA ILE A 84 20.08 -7.26 -50.57
C ILE A 84 21.18 -8.22 -50.08
N TRP A 85 21.25 -8.44 -48.77
CA TRP A 85 22.25 -9.31 -48.16
C TRP A 85 22.18 -10.74 -48.65
N HIS A 86 20.96 -11.29 -48.79
CA HIS A 86 20.73 -12.66 -49.24
C HIS A 86 21.21 -12.93 -50.69
N LYS A 87 21.31 -11.93 -51.55
CA LYS A 87 21.77 -12.12 -52.92
C LYS A 87 23.18 -12.69 -52.97
N ASP A 88 24.04 -12.26 -52.04
CA ASP A 88 25.45 -12.63 -52.01
C ASP A 88 25.79 -13.62 -50.87
N HIS A 89 24.85 -13.87 -49.96
CA HIS A 89 25.06 -14.70 -48.79
C HIS A 89 23.92 -15.70 -48.60
N PRO A 90 24.20 -17.03 -48.72
CA PRO A 90 23.15 -18.06 -48.51
C PRO A 90 22.72 -18.09 -47.05
N LEU A 91 21.43 -18.31 -46.83
CA LEU A 91 20.85 -18.43 -45.51
C LEU A 91 21.22 -19.76 -44.88
N ARG A 92 21.45 -19.72 -43.56
CA ARG A 92 21.70 -20.91 -42.73
C ARG A 92 20.38 -21.42 -42.14
N PRO A 93 20.27 -22.75 -41.89
CA PRO A 93 19.10 -23.27 -41.18
C PRO A 93 19.00 -22.68 -39.77
N LEU A 94 17.76 -22.47 -39.30
CA LEU A 94 17.51 -21.99 -37.93
C LEU A 94 17.96 -23.03 -36.90
N PRO A 95 18.51 -22.63 -35.75
CA PRO A 95 18.79 -23.52 -34.64
C PRO A 95 17.49 -24.25 -34.20
N GLU A 96 17.62 -25.47 -33.69
CA GLU A 96 16.47 -26.21 -33.17
C GLU A 96 15.85 -25.46 -31.96
N GLU A 97 14.51 -25.41 -31.90
CA GLU A 97 13.80 -24.84 -30.78
C GLU A 97 13.80 -25.84 -29.62
N VAL A 98 14.42 -25.46 -28.51
CA VAL A 98 14.47 -26.31 -27.31
C VAL A 98 13.09 -26.34 -26.66
N ARG A 99 12.43 -27.50 -26.71
CA ARG A 99 11.13 -27.74 -26.06
C ARG A 99 11.35 -28.57 -24.81
N PRO A 100 11.00 -28.06 -23.63
CA PRO A 100 11.00 -28.90 -22.43
C PRO A 100 9.99 -30.05 -22.61
N ALA A 101 10.37 -31.24 -22.12
CA ALA A 101 9.41 -32.36 -22.05
C ALA A 101 8.21 -31.95 -21.22
N ARG A 102 7.00 -32.27 -21.68
CA ARG A 102 5.77 -32.02 -20.91
C ARG A 102 5.81 -32.85 -19.62
N GLY A 103 5.91 -32.16 -18.49
CA GLY A 103 5.84 -32.75 -17.16
C GLY A 103 4.38 -33.03 -16.72
N GLU A 104 4.21 -33.18 -15.39
CA GLU A 104 2.87 -33.29 -14.81
C GLU A 104 2.15 -31.93 -14.85
N PRO A 105 0.82 -31.92 -15.05
CA PRO A 105 0.03 -30.71 -14.93
C PRO A 105 0.02 -30.22 -13.48
N VAL A 106 0.42 -28.96 -13.25
CA VAL A 106 0.48 -28.35 -11.91
C VAL A 106 -0.54 -27.24 -11.71
N LEU A 107 -1.03 -26.64 -12.79
CA LEU A 107 -2.05 -25.61 -12.77
C LEU A 107 -3.03 -25.85 -13.93
N GLU A 108 -4.30 -26.10 -13.60
CA GLU A 108 -5.36 -26.31 -14.58
C GLU A 108 -6.54 -25.41 -14.30
N GLY A 109 -7.04 -24.74 -15.32
CA GLY A 109 -8.35 -24.11 -15.35
C GLY A 109 -9.21 -24.79 -16.39
N ARG A 110 -10.43 -25.22 -16.03
CA ARG A 110 -11.36 -25.92 -16.92
C ARG A 110 -12.69 -25.22 -16.98
N GLY A 111 -13.05 -24.70 -18.15
CA GLY A 111 -14.32 -24.07 -18.43
C GLY A 111 -14.61 -22.88 -17.48
N LEU A 112 -13.63 -22.03 -17.19
CA LEU A 112 -13.79 -20.97 -16.22
C LEU A 112 -14.63 -19.82 -16.77
N PHE A 113 -15.69 -19.44 -16.02
CA PHE A 113 -16.49 -18.24 -16.27
C PHE A 113 -16.44 -17.32 -15.07
N PHE A 114 -16.26 -16.01 -15.33
CA PHE A 114 -16.23 -15.01 -14.28
C PHE A 114 -16.72 -13.64 -14.75
N ARG A 115 -17.53 -13.00 -13.88
CA ARG A 115 -17.95 -11.59 -13.95
C ARG A 115 -17.82 -10.96 -12.56
N TYR A 116 -17.54 -9.67 -12.50
CA TYR A 116 -17.40 -8.96 -11.22
C TYR A 116 -18.75 -8.70 -10.56
N GLU A 117 -19.78 -8.39 -11.34
CA GLU A 117 -21.14 -8.16 -10.84
C GLU A 117 -22.16 -8.94 -11.69
N PRO A 118 -23.27 -9.39 -11.12
CA PRO A 118 -24.29 -10.16 -11.85
C PRO A 118 -24.87 -9.46 -13.09
N ALA A 119 -24.91 -8.11 -13.08
CA ALA A 119 -25.43 -7.30 -14.17
C ALA A 119 -24.38 -7.03 -15.28
N LEU A 120 -23.10 -7.32 -15.05
CA LEU A 120 -22.02 -7.07 -16.01
C LEU A 120 -21.78 -8.31 -16.90
N PRO A 121 -21.24 -8.11 -18.11
CA PRO A 121 -20.85 -9.22 -18.97
C PRO A 121 -19.73 -10.05 -18.36
N ASP A 122 -19.62 -11.31 -18.78
CA ASP A 122 -18.51 -12.17 -18.39
C ASP A 122 -17.17 -11.59 -18.89
N VAL A 123 -16.21 -11.47 -17.99
CA VAL A 123 -14.83 -11.06 -18.28
C VAL A 123 -14.00 -12.26 -18.70
N VAL A 124 -14.27 -13.43 -18.11
CA VAL A 124 -13.67 -14.72 -18.51
C VAL A 124 -14.80 -15.61 -18.99
N LYS A 125 -14.64 -16.23 -20.18
CA LYS A 125 -15.68 -16.93 -20.90
C LYS A 125 -15.20 -18.31 -21.34
N GLY A 126 -15.34 -19.32 -20.47
CA GLY A 126 -14.97 -20.70 -20.79
C GLY A 126 -13.45 -20.88 -20.95
N LEU A 127 -12.66 -20.28 -20.07
CA LEU A 127 -11.21 -20.41 -20.14
C LEU A 127 -10.76 -21.82 -19.77
N ASP A 128 -10.10 -22.46 -20.73
CA ASP A 128 -9.34 -23.70 -20.54
C ASP A 128 -7.85 -23.42 -20.66
N ILE A 129 -7.09 -23.81 -19.63
CA ILE A 129 -5.63 -23.66 -19.61
C ILE A 129 -5.02 -24.77 -18.75
N THR A 130 -3.93 -25.35 -19.24
CA THR A 130 -3.11 -26.31 -18.48
C THR A 130 -1.65 -25.90 -18.53
N VAL A 131 -0.99 -25.79 -17.37
CA VAL A 131 0.43 -25.45 -17.25
C VAL A 131 1.14 -26.62 -16.59
N TYR A 132 2.26 -27.03 -17.19
CA TYR A 132 3.03 -28.20 -16.77
C TYR A 132 4.23 -27.80 -15.89
N ARG A 133 4.69 -28.73 -15.06
CA ARG A 133 5.81 -28.50 -14.13
C ARG A 133 7.08 -28.05 -14.89
N GLY A 134 7.68 -26.94 -14.42
CA GLY A 134 8.89 -26.34 -15.03
C GLY A 134 8.63 -25.65 -16.37
N GLU A 135 7.37 -25.51 -16.81
CA GLU A 135 7.02 -24.79 -18.03
C GLU A 135 6.97 -23.30 -17.80
N PHE A 136 7.44 -22.50 -18.75
CA PHE A 136 7.21 -21.06 -18.81
C PHE A 136 6.20 -20.74 -19.91
N VAL A 137 4.98 -20.41 -19.49
CA VAL A 137 3.86 -20.04 -20.38
C VAL A 137 3.66 -18.53 -20.36
N ALA A 138 3.60 -17.91 -21.55
CA ALA A 138 3.26 -16.52 -21.73
C ALA A 138 1.82 -16.38 -22.25
N LEU A 139 0.99 -15.63 -21.55
CA LEU A 139 -0.38 -15.31 -21.91
C LEU A 139 -0.43 -13.89 -22.50
N LEU A 140 -0.59 -13.79 -23.81
CA LEU A 140 -0.62 -12.55 -24.58
C LEU A 140 -2.06 -12.13 -24.90
N GLY A 141 -2.29 -10.84 -25.17
CA GLY A 141 -3.63 -10.36 -25.57
C GLY A 141 -3.84 -8.88 -25.27
N GLY A 142 -4.89 -8.29 -25.82
CA GLY A 142 -5.21 -6.86 -25.68
C GLY A 142 -5.50 -6.41 -24.23
N ASN A 143 -5.46 -5.10 -24.00
CA ASN A 143 -5.86 -4.53 -22.72
C ASN A 143 -7.34 -4.76 -22.46
N GLY A 144 -7.70 -5.07 -21.21
CA GLY A 144 -9.09 -5.32 -20.83
C GLY A 144 -9.65 -6.68 -21.25
N ALA A 145 -8.86 -7.55 -21.92
CA ALA A 145 -9.32 -8.87 -22.37
C ALA A 145 -9.66 -9.85 -21.24
N GLY A 146 -9.21 -9.62 -20.00
CA GLY A 146 -9.47 -10.49 -18.84
C GLY A 146 -8.25 -11.26 -18.30
N LYS A 147 -7.04 -10.99 -18.81
CA LYS A 147 -5.80 -11.72 -18.44
C LYS A 147 -5.49 -11.66 -16.94
N THR A 148 -5.46 -10.46 -16.34
CA THR A 148 -5.25 -10.25 -14.89
C THR A 148 -6.33 -10.96 -14.08
N THR A 149 -7.59 -10.91 -14.54
CA THR A 149 -8.70 -11.61 -13.88
C THR A 149 -8.49 -13.12 -13.92
N SER A 150 -7.98 -13.65 -15.04
CA SER A 150 -7.64 -15.06 -15.18
C SER A 150 -6.52 -15.48 -14.22
N LEU A 151 -5.47 -14.64 -14.04
CA LEU A 151 -4.44 -14.89 -13.02
C LEU A 151 -5.03 -14.92 -11.61
N HIS A 152 -5.96 -14.01 -11.28
CA HIS A 152 -6.62 -13.99 -9.98
C HIS A 152 -7.51 -15.23 -9.76
N LEU A 153 -8.16 -15.76 -10.78
CA LEU A 153 -8.90 -17.03 -10.72
C LEU A 153 -7.94 -18.20 -10.50
N LEU A 154 -6.88 -18.26 -11.29
CA LEU A 154 -5.87 -19.32 -11.21
C LEU A 154 -5.09 -19.27 -9.88
N SER A 155 -4.84 -18.10 -9.30
CA SER A 155 -4.22 -17.97 -7.97
C SER A 155 -5.18 -18.33 -6.83
N GLY A 156 -6.50 -18.27 -7.06
CA GLY A 156 -7.54 -18.45 -6.04
C GLY A 156 -7.87 -17.17 -5.26
N ALA A 157 -7.37 -16.03 -5.71
CA ALA A 157 -7.79 -14.73 -5.19
C ALA A 157 -9.26 -14.41 -5.55
N LEU A 158 -9.73 -14.95 -6.69
CA LEU A 158 -11.13 -14.92 -7.11
C LEU A 158 -11.66 -16.35 -7.27
N THR A 159 -12.96 -16.52 -7.04
CA THR A 159 -13.66 -17.81 -7.24
C THR A 159 -14.47 -17.74 -8.54
N PRO A 160 -14.29 -18.67 -9.49
CA PRO A 160 -15.08 -18.69 -10.71
C PRO A 160 -16.56 -18.99 -10.41
N GLN A 161 -17.48 -18.41 -11.20
CA GLN A 161 -18.91 -18.74 -11.10
C GLN A 161 -19.22 -20.12 -11.71
N ARG A 162 -18.44 -20.51 -12.74
CA ARG A 162 -18.51 -21.85 -13.37
C ARG A 162 -17.10 -22.30 -13.69
N GLY A 163 -16.93 -23.63 -13.75
CA GLY A 163 -15.64 -24.26 -14.00
C GLY A 163 -14.89 -24.59 -12.73
N GLU A 164 -13.71 -25.16 -12.88
CA GLU A 164 -12.87 -25.65 -11.78
C GLU A 164 -11.42 -25.25 -12.01
N VAL A 165 -10.75 -24.86 -10.91
CA VAL A 165 -9.31 -24.62 -10.89
C VAL A 165 -8.64 -25.68 -10.03
N ARG A 166 -7.69 -26.42 -10.61
CA ARG A 166 -6.85 -27.39 -9.91
C ARG A 166 -5.41 -26.86 -9.80
N ARG A 167 -4.84 -26.98 -8.63
CA ARG A 167 -3.51 -26.46 -8.31
C ARG A 167 -2.75 -27.48 -7.49
N THR A 168 -1.51 -27.75 -7.90
CA THR A 168 -0.62 -28.65 -7.16
C THR A 168 0.66 -27.90 -6.84
N GLY A 169 0.86 -27.58 -5.57
CA GLY A 169 2.02 -26.84 -5.08
C GLY A 169 1.71 -25.40 -4.63
N ARG A 170 2.74 -24.73 -4.11
CA ARG A 170 2.64 -23.35 -3.58
C ARG A 170 2.67 -22.34 -4.71
N ILE A 171 1.74 -21.38 -4.66
CA ILE A 171 1.64 -20.31 -5.65
C ILE A 171 2.21 -19.01 -5.08
N GLY A 172 3.14 -18.40 -5.83
CA GLY A 172 3.53 -17.01 -5.67
C GLY A 172 2.95 -16.15 -6.78
N ALA A 173 2.44 -14.97 -6.46
CA ALA A 173 1.90 -14.04 -7.45
C ALA A 173 2.56 -12.67 -7.34
N LEU A 174 3.09 -12.18 -8.47
CA LEU A 174 3.64 -10.85 -8.62
C LEU A 174 2.61 -9.97 -9.34
N PRO A 175 2.00 -8.99 -8.66
CA PRO A 175 0.99 -8.13 -9.27
C PRO A 175 1.63 -7.10 -10.21
N GLN A 176 0.83 -6.56 -11.14
CA GLN A 176 1.23 -5.53 -12.10
C GLN A 176 1.86 -4.30 -11.42
N ASN A 177 1.37 -3.92 -10.24
CA ASN A 177 1.97 -2.85 -9.43
C ASN A 177 2.79 -3.46 -8.28
N PRO A 178 4.12 -3.51 -8.38
CA PRO A 178 4.99 -4.09 -7.35
C PRO A 178 4.89 -3.38 -6.00
N GLN A 179 4.53 -2.09 -6.00
CA GLN A 179 4.38 -1.30 -4.78
C GLN A 179 3.29 -1.84 -3.83
N ALA A 180 2.32 -2.60 -4.35
CA ALA A 180 1.28 -3.22 -3.53
C ALA A 180 1.82 -4.24 -2.53
N LEU A 181 3.02 -4.77 -2.76
CA LEU A 181 3.67 -5.76 -1.89
C LEU A 181 4.52 -5.13 -0.78
N PHE A 182 4.88 -3.86 -0.89
CA PHE A 182 5.78 -3.23 0.08
C PHE A 182 5.00 -2.61 1.24
N VAL A 183 5.38 -2.98 2.46
CA VAL A 183 4.71 -2.55 3.71
C VAL A 183 5.68 -1.98 4.76
N LYS A 184 7.01 -2.14 4.55
CA LYS A 184 8.04 -1.70 5.50
C LYS A 184 8.84 -0.50 4.96
N LYS A 185 9.71 0.05 5.80
CA LYS A 185 10.50 1.25 5.47
C LYS A 185 11.73 0.95 4.60
N THR A 186 12.30 -0.23 4.71
CA THR A 186 13.45 -0.66 3.92
C THR A 186 13.14 -1.96 3.18
N VAL A 187 13.83 -2.19 2.07
CA VAL A 187 13.74 -3.46 1.34
C VAL A 187 14.08 -4.63 2.26
N ARG A 188 15.12 -4.48 3.09
CA ARG A 188 15.52 -5.48 4.08
C ARG A 188 14.36 -5.85 5.00
N GLU A 189 13.73 -4.87 5.63
CA GLU A 189 12.60 -5.12 6.54
C GLU A 189 11.41 -5.78 5.82
N ASP A 190 11.15 -5.43 4.56
CA ASP A 190 10.10 -6.04 3.75
C ASP A 190 10.37 -7.52 3.45
N LEU A 191 11.63 -7.88 3.22
CA LEU A 191 12.02 -9.28 3.01
C LEU A 191 11.91 -10.09 4.31
N TYR A 192 12.32 -9.52 5.43
CA TYR A 192 12.21 -10.18 6.74
C TYR A 192 10.75 -10.35 7.20
N GLU A 193 9.86 -9.46 6.79
CA GLU A 193 8.42 -9.50 7.13
C GLU A 193 7.71 -10.74 6.59
N VAL A 194 8.18 -11.30 5.47
CA VAL A 194 7.62 -12.55 4.90
C VAL A 194 7.62 -13.69 5.90
N PHE A 195 8.57 -13.71 6.82
CA PHE A 195 8.73 -14.72 7.86
C PHE A 195 8.09 -14.35 9.20
N ASP A 196 7.40 -13.19 9.30
CA ASP A 196 6.75 -12.77 10.52
C ASP A 196 5.65 -13.77 10.93
N GLY A 197 5.76 -14.29 12.15
CA GLY A 197 4.83 -15.30 12.67
C GLY A 197 5.17 -16.74 12.32
N GLN A 198 6.20 -17.01 11.52
CA GLN A 198 6.69 -18.34 11.22
C GLN A 198 7.81 -18.74 12.21
N ARG A 199 7.81 -20.00 12.66
CA ARG A 199 8.90 -20.54 13.47
C ARG A 199 9.95 -21.16 12.54
N ILE A 200 10.87 -20.35 12.07
CA ILE A 200 11.98 -20.75 11.20
C ILE A 200 13.29 -20.61 11.99
N ASP A 201 14.20 -21.53 11.79
CA ASP A 201 15.56 -21.40 12.28
C ASP A 201 16.18 -20.10 11.76
N PRO A 202 16.75 -19.25 12.62
CA PRO A 202 17.38 -18.01 12.22
C PRO A 202 18.43 -18.18 11.13
N ALA A 203 19.23 -19.25 11.17
CA ALA A 203 20.25 -19.52 10.16
C ALA A 203 19.64 -19.83 8.78
N LEU A 204 18.58 -20.62 8.74
CA LEU A 204 17.84 -20.94 7.51
C LEU A 204 17.13 -19.70 6.95
N LYS A 205 16.59 -18.83 7.81
CA LYS A 205 15.98 -17.57 7.41
C LYS A 205 17.00 -16.67 6.71
N GLU A 206 18.17 -16.45 7.32
CA GLU A 206 19.25 -15.65 6.73
C GLU A 206 19.72 -16.24 5.40
N GLN A 207 19.89 -17.57 5.32
CA GLN A 207 20.29 -18.23 4.10
C GLN A 207 19.28 -18.01 2.97
N ARG A 208 17.98 -18.12 3.22
CA ARG A 208 16.92 -17.89 2.25
C ARG A 208 16.90 -16.45 1.75
N ILE A 209 17.00 -15.49 2.67
CA ILE A 209 17.05 -14.08 2.31
C ILE A 209 18.30 -13.79 1.48
N ALA A 210 19.46 -14.25 1.89
CA ALA A 210 20.71 -14.05 1.17
C ALA A 210 20.67 -14.65 -0.24
N GLN A 211 20.09 -15.84 -0.42
CA GLN A 211 19.92 -16.47 -1.71
C GLN A 211 18.98 -15.67 -2.62
N ALA A 212 17.81 -15.28 -2.13
CA ALA A 212 16.84 -14.49 -2.91
C ALA A 212 17.37 -13.10 -3.26
N VAL A 213 18.04 -12.42 -2.33
CA VAL A 213 18.70 -11.12 -2.54
C VAL A 213 19.77 -11.23 -3.60
N SER A 214 20.60 -12.30 -3.55
CA SER A 214 21.64 -12.53 -4.56
C SER A 214 21.06 -12.84 -5.93
N LEU A 215 19.98 -13.66 -5.99
CA LEU A 215 19.27 -13.99 -7.23
C LEU A 215 18.69 -12.72 -7.88
N CYS A 216 18.06 -11.86 -7.09
CA CYS A 216 17.42 -10.63 -7.58
C CYS A 216 18.36 -9.41 -7.63
N ARG A 217 19.67 -9.58 -7.35
CA ARG A 217 20.69 -8.52 -7.36
C ARG A 217 20.29 -7.27 -6.53
N LEU A 218 19.89 -7.48 -5.28
CA LEU A 218 19.40 -6.43 -4.40
C LEU A 218 20.36 -6.00 -3.29
N THR A 219 21.57 -6.54 -3.26
CA THR A 219 22.53 -6.38 -2.15
C THR A 219 22.76 -4.90 -1.78
N GLU A 220 22.92 -4.03 -2.76
CA GLU A 220 23.16 -2.59 -2.56
C GLU A 220 21.89 -1.78 -2.27
N LEU A 221 20.73 -2.40 -2.42
CA LEU A 221 19.43 -1.75 -2.32
C LEU A 221 18.70 -2.07 -1.00
N LEU A 222 19.24 -2.96 -0.18
CA LEU A 222 18.57 -3.49 1.00
C LEU A 222 18.16 -2.43 2.03
N ASP A 223 18.97 -1.38 2.18
CA ASP A 223 18.75 -0.33 3.17
C ASP A 223 18.01 0.88 2.58
N ARG A 224 17.66 0.84 1.28
CA ARG A 224 16.84 1.86 0.64
C ARG A 224 15.36 1.66 0.94
N HIS A 225 14.61 2.75 0.87
CA HIS A 225 13.14 2.67 0.93
C HIS A 225 12.60 2.09 -0.38
N PRO A 226 11.65 1.12 -0.35
CA PRO A 226 11.14 0.48 -1.58
C PRO A 226 10.57 1.46 -2.61
N TYR A 227 10.04 2.60 -2.18
CA TYR A 227 9.49 3.60 -3.09
C TYR A 227 10.55 4.56 -3.69
N ASP A 228 11.78 4.54 -3.19
CA ASP A 228 12.91 5.31 -3.73
C ASP A 228 13.68 4.52 -4.80
N LEU A 229 13.27 3.28 -5.03
CA LEU A 229 13.80 2.42 -6.07
C LEU A 229 13.23 2.80 -7.44
N SER A 230 14.03 2.63 -8.49
CA SER A 230 13.56 2.68 -9.87
C SER A 230 12.52 1.61 -10.16
N GLY A 231 11.74 1.75 -11.24
CA GLY A 231 10.70 0.76 -11.58
C GLY A 231 11.23 -0.67 -11.69
N GLY A 232 12.40 -0.85 -12.30
CA GLY A 232 13.06 -2.16 -12.43
C GLY A 232 13.57 -2.71 -11.10
N GLU A 233 14.14 -1.86 -10.24
CA GLU A 233 14.56 -2.24 -8.89
C GLU A 233 13.37 -2.62 -8.01
N GLN A 234 12.24 -1.91 -8.11
CA GLN A 234 10.99 -2.25 -7.41
C GLN A 234 10.46 -3.61 -7.87
N GLN A 235 10.51 -3.88 -9.17
CA GLN A 235 10.06 -5.15 -9.73
C GLN A 235 10.90 -6.33 -9.21
N ARG A 236 12.24 -6.16 -9.17
CA ARG A 236 13.16 -7.17 -8.61
C ARG A 236 12.96 -7.36 -7.11
N ALA A 237 12.76 -6.28 -6.36
CA ALA A 237 12.49 -6.35 -4.92
C ALA A 237 11.16 -7.05 -4.62
N ALA A 238 10.11 -6.77 -5.39
CA ALA A 238 8.83 -7.44 -5.27
C ALA A 238 8.92 -8.93 -5.65
N LEU A 239 9.63 -9.26 -6.73
CA LEU A 239 9.90 -10.63 -7.13
C LEU A 239 10.69 -11.38 -6.04
N CYS A 240 11.73 -10.77 -5.48
CA CYS A 240 12.50 -11.33 -4.35
C CYS A 240 11.58 -11.67 -3.16
N LYS A 241 10.68 -10.76 -2.80
CA LYS A 241 9.71 -10.98 -1.73
C LYS A 241 8.78 -12.16 -2.01
N VAL A 242 8.31 -12.29 -3.25
CA VAL A 242 7.47 -13.43 -3.67
C VAL A 242 8.25 -14.75 -3.65
N LEU A 243 9.52 -14.74 -4.05
CA LEU A 243 10.38 -15.93 -4.06
C LEU A 243 10.67 -16.47 -2.65
N LEU A 244 10.67 -15.60 -1.63
CA LEU A 244 10.81 -16.04 -0.23
C LEU A 244 9.64 -16.90 0.27
N LEU A 245 8.49 -16.88 -0.43
CA LEU A 245 7.37 -17.80 -0.18
C LEU A 245 7.65 -19.22 -0.72
N ASP A 246 8.78 -19.41 -1.38
CA ASP A 246 9.21 -20.68 -1.99
C ASP A 246 8.13 -21.25 -2.95
N PRO A 247 7.73 -20.49 -3.98
CA PRO A 247 6.67 -20.90 -4.88
C PRO A 247 7.15 -22.00 -5.83
N GLU A 248 6.28 -23.01 -6.04
CA GLU A 248 6.44 -23.99 -7.10
C GLU A 248 5.80 -23.51 -8.42
N ILE A 249 4.81 -22.60 -8.28
CA ILE A 249 4.12 -21.95 -9.39
C ILE A 249 4.22 -20.44 -9.20
N LEU A 250 4.78 -19.74 -10.16
CA LEU A 250 4.94 -18.28 -10.16
C LEU A 250 4.02 -17.64 -11.19
N LEU A 251 3.09 -16.83 -10.73
CA LEU A 251 2.17 -16.04 -11.57
C LEU A 251 2.69 -14.61 -11.66
N LEU A 252 2.91 -14.12 -12.87
CA LEU A 252 3.48 -12.80 -13.14
C LEU A 252 2.51 -11.97 -13.96
N ASP A 253 2.11 -10.79 -13.47
CA ASP A 253 1.24 -9.87 -14.18
C ASP A 253 2.02 -8.67 -14.69
N GLU A 254 2.26 -8.61 -16.01
CA GLU A 254 2.98 -7.56 -16.73
C GLU A 254 4.37 -7.20 -16.11
N PRO A 255 5.23 -8.18 -15.81
CA PRO A 255 6.48 -7.93 -15.09
C PRO A 255 7.51 -7.13 -15.89
N THR A 256 7.35 -7.01 -17.21
CA THR A 256 8.25 -6.27 -18.11
C THR A 256 7.82 -4.82 -18.35
N LYS A 257 6.66 -4.41 -17.81
CA LYS A 257 6.10 -3.08 -18.06
C LYS A 257 6.96 -1.98 -17.45
N GLY A 258 7.38 -1.02 -18.29
CA GLY A 258 8.19 0.13 -17.87
C GLY A 258 9.65 -0.22 -17.55
N LEU A 259 10.11 -1.42 -17.91
CA LEU A 259 11.51 -1.81 -17.81
C LEU A 259 12.29 -1.42 -19.06
N ASP A 260 13.51 -0.96 -18.88
CA ASP A 260 14.46 -0.81 -19.99
C ASP A 260 15.02 -2.18 -20.45
N ALA A 261 15.81 -2.17 -21.52
CA ALA A 261 16.31 -3.41 -22.11
C ALA A 261 17.27 -4.19 -21.19
N GLU A 262 18.06 -3.50 -20.38
CA GLU A 262 19.00 -4.11 -19.45
C GLU A 262 18.25 -4.83 -18.33
N PHE A 263 17.27 -4.15 -17.69
CA PHE A 263 16.43 -4.78 -16.68
C PHE A 263 15.57 -5.92 -17.21
N LYS A 264 15.12 -5.86 -18.49
CA LYS A 264 14.45 -7.01 -19.13
C LYS A 264 15.36 -8.23 -19.25
N GLN A 265 16.63 -8.03 -19.59
CA GLN A 265 17.60 -9.14 -19.63
C GLN A 265 17.87 -9.71 -18.24
N GLU A 266 18.01 -8.85 -17.23
CA GLU A 266 18.14 -9.30 -15.84
C GLU A 266 16.93 -10.13 -15.38
N LEU A 267 15.72 -9.65 -15.63
CA LEU A 267 14.49 -10.39 -15.33
C LEU A 267 14.46 -11.73 -16.06
N ALA A 268 14.78 -11.74 -17.36
CA ALA A 268 14.83 -12.99 -18.15
C ALA A 268 15.84 -13.99 -17.57
N SER A 269 17.02 -13.54 -17.15
CA SER A 269 18.04 -14.40 -16.53
C SER A 269 17.50 -15.02 -15.22
N ILE A 270 16.80 -14.25 -14.39
CA ILE A 270 16.16 -14.72 -13.15
C ILE A 270 15.08 -15.77 -13.46
N LEU A 271 14.17 -15.48 -14.41
CA LEU A 271 13.08 -16.39 -14.77
C LEU A 271 13.62 -17.71 -15.34
N ARG A 272 14.70 -17.68 -16.16
CA ARG A 272 15.38 -18.90 -16.67
C ARG A 272 16.00 -19.70 -15.54
N ALA A 273 16.67 -19.05 -14.59
CA ALA A 273 17.24 -19.76 -13.43
C ALA A 273 16.14 -20.44 -12.60
N LEU A 274 14.99 -19.79 -12.43
CA LEU A 274 13.83 -20.35 -11.72
C LEU A 274 13.26 -21.56 -12.46
N THR A 275 13.05 -21.48 -13.78
CA THR A 275 12.53 -22.61 -14.58
C THR A 275 13.52 -23.77 -14.62
N ALA A 276 14.82 -23.50 -14.74
CA ALA A 276 15.86 -24.52 -14.64
C ALA A 276 15.88 -25.19 -13.26
N GLY A 277 15.51 -24.48 -12.20
CA GLY A 277 15.29 -25.00 -10.84
C GLY A 277 13.95 -25.71 -10.64
N GLY A 278 13.12 -25.87 -11.68
CA GLY A 278 11.83 -26.58 -11.63
C GLY A 278 10.61 -25.71 -11.27
N VAL A 279 10.77 -24.39 -11.13
CA VAL A 279 9.64 -23.49 -10.91
C VAL A 279 8.83 -23.33 -12.19
N THR A 280 7.51 -23.45 -12.08
CA THR A 280 6.57 -23.26 -13.18
C THR A 280 6.17 -21.81 -13.27
N ILE A 281 6.17 -21.20 -14.46
CA ILE A 281 5.87 -19.78 -14.64
C ILE A 281 4.68 -19.60 -15.59
N LEU A 282 3.68 -18.84 -15.14
CA LEU A 282 2.63 -18.29 -16.00
C LEU A 282 2.71 -16.77 -15.97
N MET A 283 3.06 -16.16 -17.09
CA MET A 283 3.26 -14.73 -17.23
C MET A 283 2.22 -14.12 -18.15
N VAL A 284 1.52 -13.11 -17.69
CA VAL A 284 0.74 -12.21 -18.57
C VAL A 284 1.65 -11.10 -19.04
N SER A 285 1.69 -10.84 -20.35
CA SER A 285 2.49 -9.75 -20.90
C SER A 285 1.94 -9.22 -22.22
N HIS A 286 2.29 -7.95 -22.51
CA HIS A 286 2.15 -7.32 -23.83
C HIS A 286 3.49 -7.27 -24.58
N ASP A 287 4.59 -7.69 -23.98
CA ASP A 287 5.92 -7.68 -24.56
C ASP A 287 6.13 -8.92 -25.44
N VAL A 288 5.74 -8.77 -26.69
CA VAL A 288 5.79 -9.85 -27.71
C VAL A 288 7.23 -10.35 -27.91
N GLU A 289 8.19 -9.43 -27.97
CA GLU A 289 9.62 -9.74 -28.18
C GLU A 289 10.19 -10.55 -27.02
N PHE A 290 9.86 -10.15 -25.78
CA PHE A 290 10.28 -10.87 -24.57
C PHE A 290 9.68 -12.28 -24.53
N CYS A 291 8.38 -12.41 -24.82
CA CYS A 291 7.68 -13.69 -24.81
C CYS A 291 8.20 -14.63 -25.92
N ALA A 292 8.45 -14.12 -27.12
CA ALA A 292 9.01 -14.90 -28.23
C ALA A 292 10.40 -15.48 -27.91
N ARG A 293 11.19 -14.75 -27.14
CA ARG A 293 12.56 -15.15 -26.84
C ARG A 293 12.67 -16.11 -25.64
N TYR A 294 11.84 -15.94 -24.61
CA TYR A 294 12.06 -16.57 -23.31
C TYR A 294 10.96 -17.56 -22.88
N ALA A 295 9.75 -17.48 -23.44
CA ALA A 295 8.71 -18.43 -23.10
C ALA A 295 8.89 -19.78 -23.81
N HIS A 296 8.46 -20.87 -23.17
CA HIS A 296 8.40 -22.20 -23.78
C HIS A 296 7.13 -22.38 -24.60
N ARG A 297 6.03 -21.71 -24.20
CA ARG A 297 4.73 -21.70 -24.88
C ARG A 297 4.08 -20.34 -24.75
N CYS A 298 3.48 -19.88 -25.85
CA CYS A 298 2.70 -18.66 -25.90
C CYS A 298 1.24 -19.01 -26.16
N ALA A 299 0.33 -18.27 -25.52
CA ALA A 299 -1.12 -18.41 -25.73
C ALA A 299 -1.74 -17.02 -25.95
N LEU A 300 -2.63 -16.91 -26.92
CA LEU A 300 -3.36 -15.68 -27.22
C LEU A 300 -4.69 -15.67 -26.48
N PHE A 301 -4.84 -14.71 -25.61
CA PHE A 301 -6.08 -14.45 -24.88
C PHE A 301 -6.90 -13.37 -25.57
N PHE A 302 -8.10 -13.73 -26.00
CA PHE A 302 -9.01 -12.83 -26.69
C PHE A 302 -10.45 -13.11 -26.27
N ASP A 303 -11.25 -12.06 -26.07
CA ASP A 303 -12.66 -12.13 -25.67
C ASP A 303 -12.97 -13.11 -24.52
N GLY A 304 -12.12 -13.09 -23.49
CA GLY A 304 -12.34 -13.88 -22.27
C GLY A 304 -11.85 -15.32 -22.27
N GLY A 305 -11.17 -15.78 -23.34
CA GLY A 305 -10.63 -17.14 -23.46
C GLY A 305 -9.35 -17.23 -24.28
N ILE A 306 -8.73 -18.40 -24.33
CA ILE A 306 -7.56 -18.69 -25.16
C ILE A 306 -8.05 -19.12 -26.56
N VAL A 307 -7.59 -18.41 -27.61
CA VAL A 307 -7.95 -18.67 -28.99
C VAL A 307 -6.93 -19.52 -29.75
N THR A 308 -5.66 -19.41 -29.39
CA THR A 308 -4.56 -20.20 -29.96
C THR A 308 -3.40 -20.29 -28.98
N GLU A 309 -2.67 -21.39 -29.02
CA GLU A 309 -1.47 -21.58 -28.24
C GLU A 309 -0.45 -22.45 -29.02
N GLY A 310 0.82 -22.27 -28.70
CA GLY A 310 1.89 -23.03 -29.34
C GLY A 310 3.28 -22.64 -28.87
N ALA A 311 4.28 -23.35 -29.35
CA ALA A 311 5.67 -22.95 -29.18
C ALA A 311 5.93 -21.59 -29.88
N PRO A 312 6.85 -20.74 -29.38
CA PRO A 312 7.00 -19.37 -29.88
C PRO A 312 7.14 -19.26 -31.41
N ARG A 313 7.95 -20.08 -32.05
CA ARG A 313 8.11 -20.05 -33.51
C ARG A 313 6.79 -20.35 -34.25
N ALA A 314 6.09 -21.41 -33.84
CA ALA A 314 4.82 -21.79 -34.46
C ALA A 314 3.74 -20.74 -34.17
N PHE A 315 3.72 -20.20 -32.95
CA PHE A 315 2.73 -19.21 -32.52
C PHE A 315 2.88 -17.87 -33.28
N PHE A 316 4.09 -17.31 -33.33
CA PHE A 316 4.32 -15.98 -33.92
C PHE A 316 4.40 -16.01 -35.44
N SER A 317 4.95 -17.05 -36.05
CA SER A 317 5.00 -17.16 -37.51
C SER A 317 3.62 -17.42 -38.15
N GLY A 318 2.72 -18.07 -37.41
CA GLY A 318 1.33 -18.32 -37.85
C GLY A 318 0.38 -17.16 -37.64
N ASN A 319 0.81 -16.06 -37.00
CA ASN A 319 -0.05 -14.98 -36.57
C ASN A 319 0.29 -13.66 -37.29
N SER A 320 -0.72 -13.02 -37.91
CA SER A 320 -0.52 -11.77 -38.65
C SER A 320 -0.53 -10.52 -37.76
N PHE A 321 -1.29 -10.54 -36.67
CA PHE A 321 -1.49 -9.38 -35.79
C PHE A 321 -0.55 -9.39 -34.58
N TYR A 322 -0.42 -10.55 -33.94
CA TYR A 322 0.47 -10.73 -32.78
C TYR A 322 1.73 -11.45 -33.24
N THR A 323 2.66 -10.69 -33.79
CA THR A 323 3.96 -11.22 -34.20
C THR A 323 5.08 -10.20 -33.94
N THR A 324 6.30 -10.68 -33.88
CA THR A 324 7.50 -9.90 -33.60
C THR A 324 7.92 -9.04 -34.79
N SER A 325 8.73 -8.02 -34.54
CA SER A 325 9.36 -7.20 -35.58
C SER A 325 10.32 -8.03 -36.43
N ALA A 326 11.03 -8.99 -35.82
CA ALA A 326 11.90 -9.92 -36.52
C ALA A 326 11.15 -10.80 -37.53
N ASP A 327 10.01 -11.39 -37.14
CA ASP A 327 9.18 -12.16 -38.06
C ASP A 327 8.64 -11.29 -39.21
N ARG A 328 8.10 -10.09 -38.90
CA ARG A 328 7.61 -9.15 -39.94
C ARG A 328 8.70 -8.79 -40.96
N MET A 329 9.96 -8.70 -40.51
CA MET A 329 11.10 -8.38 -41.35
C MET A 329 11.55 -9.57 -42.20
N ALA A 330 11.60 -10.77 -41.60
CA ALA A 330 12.30 -11.91 -42.17
C ALA A 330 11.41 -13.03 -42.74
N ARG A 331 10.06 -13.03 -42.51
CA ARG A 331 9.15 -14.16 -42.83
C ARG A 331 9.20 -14.66 -44.27
N GLU A 332 9.54 -13.79 -45.22
CA GLU A 332 9.63 -14.17 -46.66
C GLU A 332 10.93 -14.95 -46.97
N LEU A 333 11.99 -14.67 -46.24
CA LEU A 333 13.31 -15.25 -46.47
C LEU A 333 13.66 -16.34 -45.45
N CYS A 334 13.27 -16.15 -44.20
CA CYS A 334 13.54 -17.05 -43.09
C CYS A 334 12.27 -17.39 -42.34
N PRO A 335 11.35 -18.22 -42.90
CA PRO A 335 10.14 -18.60 -42.20
C PRO A 335 10.43 -19.22 -40.82
N GLY A 336 9.77 -18.74 -39.78
CA GLY A 336 9.99 -19.20 -38.41
C GLY A 336 11.09 -18.49 -37.63
N ALA A 337 11.79 -17.52 -38.22
CA ALA A 337 12.71 -16.63 -37.49
C ALA A 337 11.88 -15.56 -36.75
N VAL A 338 11.58 -15.80 -35.48
CA VAL A 338 10.69 -14.93 -34.69
C VAL A 338 11.45 -14.01 -33.73
N THR A 339 12.74 -14.20 -33.56
CA THR A 339 13.58 -13.32 -32.75
C THR A 339 14.67 -12.67 -33.61
N PRO A 340 15.20 -11.48 -33.22
CA PRO A 340 16.37 -10.92 -33.92
C PRO A 340 17.56 -11.88 -33.95
N GLU A 341 17.75 -12.67 -32.90
CA GLU A 341 18.79 -13.70 -32.79
C GLU A 341 18.62 -14.83 -33.80
N ASP A 342 17.36 -15.25 -34.07
CA ASP A 342 17.07 -16.22 -35.15
C ASP A 342 17.49 -15.67 -36.51
N VAL A 343 17.16 -14.40 -36.77
CA VAL A 343 17.52 -13.75 -38.05
C VAL A 343 19.03 -13.59 -38.18
N MET A 344 19.73 -13.17 -37.09
CA MET A 344 21.16 -13.08 -37.05
C MET A 344 21.81 -14.43 -37.36
N ALA A 345 21.33 -15.50 -36.73
CA ALA A 345 21.84 -16.86 -36.98
C ALA A 345 21.62 -17.29 -38.47
N ALA A 346 20.44 -17.01 -39.02
CA ALA A 346 20.11 -17.34 -40.39
C ALA A 346 20.97 -16.62 -41.42
N ILE A 347 21.32 -15.35 -41.19
CA ILE A 347 22.18 -14.57 -42.12
C ILE A 347 23.68 -14.77 -41.87
N GLY A 348 24.05 -15.61 -40.90
CA GLY A 348 25.43 -15.89 -40.53
C GLY A 348 26.13 -14.77 -39.76
N GLY A 349 25.36 -13.89 -39.12
CA GLY A 349 25.83 -12.82 -38.27
C GLY A 349 26.29 -13.30 -36.88
N ASP A 350 26.94 -12.39 -36.15
CA ASP A 350 27.37 -12.62 -34.78
C ASP A 350 26.14 -12.53 -33.85
N VAL A 351 25.74 -13.68 -33.29
CA VAL A 351 24.64 -13.76 -32.30
C VAL A 351 25.21 -13.43 -30.92
N PRO A 352 24.74 -12.37 -30.24
CA PRO A 352 25.23 -12.07 -28.91
C PRO A 352 24.95 -13.26 -27.97
N PRO A 353 25.89 -13.62 -27.09
CA PRO A 353 25.67 -14.70 -26.12
C PRO A 353 24.49 -14.39 -25.25
N GLU A 354 23.71 -15.42 -24.94
CA GLU A 354 22.66 -15.26 -23.95
C GLU A 354 23.26 -14.85 -22.61
N PRO A 355 22.59 -13.92 -21.87
CA PRO A 355 23.08 -13.52 -20.57
C PRO A 355 23.17 -14.77 -19.68
N ALA A 356 24.42 -15.15 -19.37
CA ALA A 356 24.68 -16.27 -18.48
C ALA A 356 24.22 -15.89 -17.07
N PHE A 357 23.47 -16.78 -16.44
CA PHE A 357 23.16 -16.64 -15.04
C PHE A 357 24.22 -17.42 -14.24
N ASP A 358 25.07 -16.70 -13.54
CA ASP A 358 26.21 -17.28 -12.80
C ASP A 358 25.81 -18.13 -11.57
N ARG A 359 24.52 -18.19 -11.24
CA ARG A 359 24.05 -18.86 -10.02
C ARG A 359 22.78 -19.66 -10.30
N ALA A 360 22.89 -20.98 -10.16
CA ALA A 360 21.72 -21.85 -10.17
C ALA A 360 20.80 -21.55 -8.99
N TYR A 361 19.51 -21.37 -9.25
CA TYR A 361 18.51 -21.38 -8.21
C TYR A 361 18.42 -22.81 -7.65
N GLN A 362 18.75 -22.98 -6.39
CA GLN A 362 18.53 -24.25 -5.68
C GLN A 362 17.35 -24.03 -4.74
N PRO A 363 16.22 -24.75 -4.96
CA PRO A 363 15.13 -24.71 -4.01
C PRO A 363 15.66 -25.19 -2.64
N LEU A 364 15.51 -24.33 -1.65
CA LEU A 364 15.84 -24.70 -0.26
C LEU A 364 14.82 -25.70 0.27
N PRO A 365 15.18 -26.59 1.22
CA PRO A 365 14.24 -27.54 1.79
C PRO A 365 12.99 -26.79 2.27
N PRO A 366 11.78 -27.32 2.00
CA PRO A 366 10.55 -26.66 2.40
C PRO A 366 10.59 -26.40 3.91
N VAL A 367 10.14 -25.22 4.31
CA VAL A 367 9.88 -24.96 5.73
C VAL A 367 8.83 -25.97 6.14
N ALA A 368 9.17 -26.86 7.08
CA ALA A 368 8.17 -27.77 7.64
C ALA A 368 6.98 -26.92 8.06
N GLU A 369 5.85 -27.10 7.39
CA GLU A 369 4.59 -26.49 7.75
C GLU A 369 4.11 -27.08 9.09
N GLU A 370 4.78 -26.76 10.18
CA GLU A 370 4.06 -26.50 11.40
C GLU A 370 3.40 -25.11 11.20
N ALA A 371 2.45 -25.11 10.29
CA ALA A 371 1.51 -24.02 10.16
C ALA A 371 0.87 -23.87 11.53
N ALA A 372 1.43 -22.99 12.33
CA ALA A 372 0.67 -22.29 13.32
C ALA A 372 -0.38 -21.48 12.54
N THR A 373 -1.38 -22.17 11.98
CA THR A 373 -2.63 -21.56 11.58
C THR A 373 -3.16 -20.91 12.84
N TRP A 374 -2.78 -19.63 13.04
CA TRP A 374 -3.44 -18.81 14.03
C TRP A 374 -4.88 -18.70 13.56
N LYS A 375 -5.68 -19.69 13.92
CA LYS A 375 -7.13 -19.60 13.87
C LYS A 375 -7.45 -18.63 15.00
N PRO A 376 -8.11 -17.48 14.70
CA PRO A 376 -8.56 -16.62 15.75
C PRO A 376 -9.38 -17.47 16.71
N THR A 377 -8.84 -17.73 17.89
CA THR A 377 -9.52 -18.54 18.90
C THR A 377 -10.87 -17.90 19.13
N LYS A 378 -11.92 -18.59 18.73
CA LYS A 378 -13.30 -18.14 18.98
C LYS A 378 -13.37 -17.81 20.47
N LEU A 379 -13.84 -16.61 20.81
CA LEU A 379 -14.01 -16.23 22.22
C LEU A 379 -14.76 -17.39 22.90
N PRO A 380 -14.24 -17.94 24.00
CA PRO A 380 -14.93 -18.99 24.73
C PRO A 380 -16.35 -18.53 25.08
N TRP A 381 -17.32 -19.39 24.98
CA TRP A 381 -18.73 -19.05 25.20
C TRP A 381 -18.96 -18.37 26.55
N TRP A 382 -18.26 -18.80 27.61
CA TRP A 382 -18.35 -18.24 28.95
C TRP A 382 -17.91 -16.75 29.00
N ARG A 383 -16.93 -16.33 28.20
CA ARG A 383 -16.53 -14.91 28.11
C ARG A 383 -17.60 -14.08 27.40
N LYS A 384 -18.29 -14.64 26.41
CA LYS A 384 -19.45 -13.99 25.78
C LYS A 384 -20.59 -13.82 26.79
N CYS A 385 -20.82 -14.83 27.63
CA CYS A 385 -21.83 -14.75 28.69
C CYS A 385 -21.44 -13.67 29.72
N ILE A 386 -20.20 -13.61 30.19
CA ILE A 386 -19.73 -12.57 31.09
C ILE A 386 -19.93 -11.18 30.48
N ALA A 387 -19.54 -10.99 29.20
CA ALA A 387 -19.73 -9.72 28.53
C ALA A 387 -21.22 -9.33 28.41
N ALA A 388 -22.09 -10.28 28.09
CA ALA A 388 -23.52 -10.05 27.97
C ALA A 388 -24.14 -9.69 29.33
N VAL A 389 -23.82 -10.44 30.38
CA VAL A 389 -24.32 -10.18 31.74
C VAL A 389 -23.81 -8.83 32.27
N ALA A 390 -22.49 -8.56 32.13
CA ALA A 390 -21.92 -7.29 32.57
C ALA A 390 -22.50 -6.10 31.78
N GLY A 391 -22.77 -6.29 30.46
CA GLY A 391 -23.44 -5.30 29.63
C GLY A 391 -24.87 -5.00 30.08
N ALA A 392 -25.67 -6.04 30.38
CA ALA A 392 -26.99 -5.89 30.90
C ALA A 392 -27.00 -5.18 32.26
N VAL A 393 -26.11 -5.58 33.18
CA VAL A 393 -25.92 -4.94 34.49
C VAL A 393 -25.53 -3.47 34.33
N ALA A 394 -24.60 -3.16 33.41
CA ALA A 394 -24.19 -1.79 33.10
C ALA A 394 -25.39 -0.94 32.64
N LEU A 395 -26.22 -1.46 31.74
CA LEU A 395 -27.41 -0.77 31.26
C LEU A 395 -28.44 -0.52 32.38
N LEU A 396 -28.65 -1.50 33.25
CA LEU A 396 -29.57 -1.35 34.41
C LEU A 396 -29.06 -0.31 35.42
N ILE A 397 -27.76 -0.32 35.72
CA ILE A 397 -27.11 0.67 36.58
C ILE A 397 -27.24 2.07 35.97
N PHE A 398 -26.95 2.21 34.66
CA PHE A 398 -27.07 3.48 33.97
C PHE A 398 -28.49 4.03 33.99
N TRP A 399 -29.50 3.18 33.68
CA TRP A 399 -30.91 3.54 33.70
C TRP A 399 -31.35 4.03 35.08
N ASN A 400 -31.04 3.26 36.13
CA ASN A 400 -31.39 3.61 37.53
C ASN A 400 -30.68 4.89 37.99
N ALA A 401 -29.43 5.10 37.57
CA ALA A 401 -28.70 6.34 37.86
C ALA A 401 -29.33 7.54 37.15
N ALA A 402 -29.73 7.37 35.88
CA ALA A 402 -30.34 8.42 35.05
C ALA A 402 -31.73 8.83 35.61
N GLU A 403 -32.56 7.87 36.02
CA GLU A 403 -33.87 8.16 36.66
C GLU A 403 -33.75 8.93 37.99
N ARG A 404 -32.69 8.69 38.75
CA ARG A 404 -32.45 9.37 40.03
C ARG A 404 -31.76 10.75 39.89
N THR A 405 -31.31 11.08 38.71
CA THR A 405 -30.65 12.37 38.41
C THR A 405 -31.74 13.36 38.00
N ASP A 406 -32.26 14.14 38.94
CA ASP A 406 -33.21 15.21 38.64
C ASP A 406 -32.47 16.40 37.98
N LEU A 407 -32.61 16.47 36.65
CA LEU A 407 -32.00 17.51 35.83
C LEU A 407 -32.59 18.90 36.12
N THR A 408 -33.86 18.98 36.55
CA THR A 408 -34.53 20.24 36.79
C THR A 408 -34.15 20.89 38.16
N ALA A 409 -33.90 20.06 39.16
CA ALA A 409 -33.43 20.52 40.47
C ALA A 409 -31.97 21.04 40.42
N LEU A 410 -31.18 20.57 39.46
CA LEU A 410 -29.75 20.91 39.32
C LEU A 410 -29.50 22.19 38.55
N VAL A 411 -30.41 22.59 37.66
CA VAL A 411 -30.32 23.88 36.92
C VAL A 411 -30.66 25.05 37.80
N GLY A 412 -31.36 24.83 38.93
CA GLY A 412 -31.82 25.85 39.89
C GLY A 412 -30.83 26.27 40.99
N GLY A 413 -29.56 25.82 40.99
CA GLY A 413 -28.53 26.26 41.95
C GLY A 413 -28.65 25.63 43.35
N GLY A 414 -29.36 24.49 43.49
CA GLY A 414 -29.52 23.77 44.75
C GLY A 414 -28.24 23.02 45.20
N THR A 415 -28.18 22.76 46.52
CA THR A 415 -27.09 21.90 47.08
C THR A 415 -27.26 20.47 46.56
N VAL A 416 -26.13 19.79 46.29
CA VAL A 416 -26.13 18.38 45.90
C VAL A 416 -26.86 17.56 46.95
N SER A 417 -27.97 16.97 46.58
CA SER A 417 -28.77 16.12 47.50
C SER A 417 -28.08 14.78 47.72
N ASP A 418 -28.44 14.07 48.80
CA ASP A 418 -27.98 12.69 49.02
C ASP A 418 -28.29 11.76 47.86
N ALA A 419 -29.37 12.03 47.13
CA ALA A 419 -29.71 11.35 45.87
C ALA A 419 -28.68 11.61 44.76
N GLY A 420 -28.13 12.83 44.65
CA GLY A 420 -27.07 13.15 43.70
C GLY A 420 -25.75 12.41 43.99
N TRP A 421 -25.39 12.30 45.27
CA TRP A 421 -24.24 11.48 45.68
C TRP A 421 -24.44 9.98 45.43
N ALA A 422 -25.69 9.47 45.62
CA ALA A 422 -26.04 8.10 45.27
C ALA A 422 -25.92 7.85 43.76
N ALA A 423 -26.41 8.80 42.93
CA ALA A 423 -26.26 8.72 41.47
C ALA A 423 -24.78 8.69 41.04
N LEU A 424 -23.93 9.52 41.62
CA LEU A 424 -22.49 9.53 41.30
C LEU A 424 -21.82 8.19 41.60
N ARG A 425 -22.14 7.55 42.73
CA ARG A 425 -21.64 6.20 43.06
C ARG A 425 -22.13 5.16 42.04
N MET A 426 -23.37 5.26 41.56
CA MET A 426 -23.92 4.36 40.55
C MET A 426 -23.21 4.56 39.18
N TYR A 427 -22.91 5.78 38.78
CA TYR A 427 -22.12 6.04 37.58
C TYR A 427 -20.70 5.47 37.69
N GLY A 428 -20.09 5.52 38.88
CA GLY A 428 -18.80 4.84 39.14
C GLY A 428 -18.89 3.32 38.93
N LEU A 429 -19.95 2.68 39.44
CA LEU A 429 -20.19 1.25 39.24
C LEU A 429 -20.47 0.92 37.77
N PHE A 430 -21.16 1.80 37.06
CA PHE A 430 -21.35 1.66 35.59
C PHE A 430 -20.02 1.62 34.82
N ILE A 431 -19.08 2.50 35.15
CA ILE A 431 -17.73 2.47 34.56
C ILE A 431 -17.03 1.15 34.84
N VAL A 432 -17.10 0.66 36.08
CA VAL A 432 -16.50 -0.63 36.44
C VAL A 432 -17.11 -1.77 35.63
N ALA A 433 -18.44 -1.79 35.46
CA ALA A 433 -19.15 -2.79 34.66
C ALA A 433 -18.72 -2.73 33.18
N LEU A 434 -18.55 -1.52 32.60
CA LEU A 434 -18.03 -1.32 31.25
C LEU A 434 -16.61 -1.83 31.11
N LEU A 435 -15.72 -1.60 32.07
CA LEU A 435 -14.37 -2.13 32.07
C LEU A 435 -14.37 -3.66 32.08
N VAL A 436 -15.29 -4.30 32.81
CA VAL A 436 -15.47 -5.76 32.80
C VAL A 436 -15.89 -6.24 31.41
N VAL A 437 -16.83 -5.55 30.74
CA VAL A 437 -17.24 -5.86 29.36
C VAL A 437 -16.04 -5.79 28.42
N VAL A 438 -15.28 -4.70 28.47
CA VAL A 438 -14.08 -4.51 27.64
C VAL A 438 -13.05 -5.60 27.90
N ALA A 439 -12.80 -5.94 29.15
CA ALA A 439 -11.86 -7.02 29.52
C ALA A 439 -12.36 -8.41 29.05
N ALA A 440 -13.67 -8.65 29.09
CA ALA A 440 -14.25 -9.91 28.63
C ALA A 440 -14.23 -10.06 27.11
N ILE A 441 -14.47 -8.97 26.36
CA ILE A 441 -14.45 -8.97 24.89
C ILE A 441 -13.01 -8.85 24.35
N GLY A 442 -12.10 -8.24 25.11
CA GLY A 442 -10.72 -8.00 24.73
C GLY A 442 -10.05 -9.29 24.27
N ARG A 443 -9.83 -9.44 22.94
CA ARG A 443 -8.99 -10.49 22.39
C ARG A 443 -7.55 -10.14 22.78
N ARG A 444 -6.83 -11.11 23.33
CA ARG A 444 -5.36 -11.03 23.33
C ARG A 444 -4.93 -11.08 21.85
N SER A 445 -4.61 -9.94 21.27
CA SER A 445 -3.81 -9.93 20.06
C SER A 445 -2.56 -10.74 20.35
N PRO A 446 -2.06 -11.58 19.41
CA PRO A 446 -0.74 -12.17 19.57
C PRO A 446 0.19 -11.01 19.90
N PRO A 447 1.17 -11.20 20.80
CA PRO A 447 2.16 -10.17 21.02
C PRO A 447 2.71 -9.81 19.64
N PRO A 448 2.76 -8.52 19.27
CA PRO A 448 3.46 -8.15 18.04
C PRO A 448 4.82 -8.83 18.18
N VAL A 449 5.19 -9.62 17.20
CA VAL A 449 6.56 -10.16 17.12
C VAL A 449 7.40 -8.91 17.15
N SER A 450 7.98 -8.66 18.29
CA SER A 450 8.84 -7.52 18.49
C SER A 450 10.07 -7.80 17.64
N VAL A 451 10.11 -7.28 16.43
CA VAL A 451 11.36 -6.79 15.91
C VAL A 451 11.75 -5.74 16.96
N GLN A 452 12.62 -6.15 17.87
CA GLN A 452 13.31 -5.23 18.73
C GLN A 452 14.28 -4.44 17.84
N THR A 453 13.72 -3.52 17.05
CA THR A 453 14.47 -2.31 16.78
C THR A 453 14.70 -1.73 18.18
N PRO A 454 15.95 -1.51 18.60
CA PRO A 454 16.21 -0.80 19.85
C PRO A 454 15.37 0.47 19.73
N VAL A 455 14.36 0.62 20.58
CA VAL A 455 13.68 1.89 20.73
C VAL A 455 14.78 2.78 21.28
N GLU A 456 15.49 3.47 20.39
CA GLU A 456 16.34 4.56 20.79
C GLU A 456 15.41 5.44 21.63
N LYS A 457 15.74 5.57 22.91
CA LYS A 457 15.10 6.51 23.80
C LYS A 457 15.48 7.90 23.30
N ARG A 458 14.83 8.33 22.20
CA ARG A 458 15.01 9.67 21.65
C ARG A 458 14.59 10.64 22.75
N LYS A 459 15.56 11.39 23.25
CA LYS A 459 15.30 12.55 24.11
C LYS A 459 14.33 13.46 23.36
N LEU A 460 13.33 13.98 24.07
CA LEU A 460 12.39 14.95 23.49
C LEU A 460 13.21 16.06 22.81
N SER A 461 12.91 16.33 21.55
CA SER A 461 13.48 17.48 20.86
C SER A 461 13.12 18.74 21.66
N ARG A 462 14.05 19.71 21.73
CA ARG A 462 13.76 21.02 22.36
C ARG A 462 12.48 21.63 21.78
N ARG A 463 12.22 21.44 20.49
CA ARG A 463 11.01 21.91 19.78
C ARG A 463 9.75 21.23 20.30
N THR A 464 9.75 19.91 20.47
CA THR A 464 8.61 19.19 21.06
C THR A 464 8.36 19.59 22.50
N LEU A 465 9.43 19.88 23.27
CA LEU A 465 9.28 20.40 24.63
C LEU A 465 8.63 21.78 24.62
N THR A 466 9.07 22.69 23.75
CA THR A 466 8.46 24.02 23.59
C THR A 466 7.01 23.92 23.16
N ALA A 467 6.68 23.03 22.20
CA ALA A 467 5.31 22.76 21.78
C ALA A 467 4.45 22.25 22.96
N THR A 468 5.01 21.37 23.79
CA THR A 468 4.33 20.84 24.98
C THR A 468 4.03 21.96 25.99
N VAL A 469 5.00 22.87 26.24
CA VAL A 469 4.81 24.03 27.13
C VAL A 469 3.74 24.97 26.58
N LEU A 470 3.76 25.28 25.28
CA LEU A 470 2.74 26.10 24.63
C LEU A 470 1.33 25.50 24.80
N ILE A 471 1.18 24.21 24.53
CA ILE A 471 -0.12 23.52 24.64
C ILE A 471 -0.60 23.43 26.11
N LEU A 472 0.29 23.12 27.05
CA LEU A 472 -0.10 22.84 28.42
C LEU A 472 -0.18 24.09 29.31
N LEU A 473 0.48 25.20 28.96
CA LEU A 473 0.53 26.40 29.77
C LEU A 473 -0.12 27.60 29.06
N CYS A 474 0.28 27.90 27.79
CA CYS A 474 -0.20 29.13 27.15
C CYS A 474 -1.68 29.04 26.82
N ILE A 475 -2.15 27.95 26.20
CA ILE A 475 -3.58 27.84 25.85
C ILE A 475 -4.49 27.86 27.07
N PRO A 476 -4.25 27.09 28.16
CA PRO A 476 -5.02 27.25 29.39
C PRO A 476 -4.97 28.64 30.01
N ALA A 477 -3.81 29.30 29.96
CA ALA A 477 -3.69 30.69 30.46
C ALA A 477 -4.53 31.65 29.60
N THR A 478 -4.48 31.53 28.26
CA THR A 478 -5.30 32.33 27.33
C THR A 478 -6.81 32.11 27.60
N LEU A 479 -7.22 30.85 27.79
CA LEU A 479 -8.60 30.51 28.12
C LEU A 479 -9.03 31.12 29.47
N PHE A 480 -8.18 30.96 30.51
CA PHE A 480 -8.48 31.47 31.84
C PHE A 480 -8.56 33.01 31.87
N ILE A 481 -7.53 33.68 31.32
CA ILE A 481 -7.46 35.13 31.26
C ILE A 481 -8.60 35.70 30.40
N GLY A 482 -8.84 35.07 29.24
CA GLY A 482 -9.90 35.47 28.33
C GLY A 482 -11.30 35.38 28.94
N CYS A 483 -11.57 34.32 29.69
CA CYS A 483 -12.86 34.16 30.38
C CYS A 483 -12.97 35.08 31.59
N TYR A 484 -11.89 35.30 32.34
CA TYR A 484 -11.91 36.12 33.54
C TYR A 484 -12.07 37.61 33.25
N TYR A 485 -11.32 38.13 32.26
CA TYR A 485 -11.30 39.58 31.94
C TYR A 485 -12.19 39.95 30.74
N GLY A 486 -12.39 39.02 29.78
CA GLY A 486 -13.10 39.31 28.53
C GLY A 486 -14.59 39.01 28.55
N GLY A 487 -15.07 38.30 29.56
CA GLY A 487 -16.45 37.85 29.63
C GLY A 487 -16.81 36.87 28.50
N THR A 488 -18.04 36.36 28.54
CA THR A 488 -18.54 35.33 27.60
C THR A 488 -18.80 35.87 26.18
N GLN A 489 -18.78 37.17 25.97
CA GLN A 489 -19.09 37.80 24.67
C GLN A 489 -17.88 37.80 23.67
N ASN A 490 -16.66 37.67 24.16
CA ASN A 490 -15.45 37.71 23.36
C ASN A 490 -14.98 36.34 22.86
N TYR A 491 -15.85 35.32 22.85
CA TYR A 491 -15.48 33.95 22.51
C TYR A 491 -14.96 33.78 21.06
N TYR A 492 -15.38 34.64 20.12
CA TYR A 492 -14.83 34.60 18.75
C TYR A 492 -13.35 34.96 18.73
N LEU A 493 -12.99 36.06 19.43
CA LEU A 493 -11.59 36.49 19.53
C LEU A 493 -10.76 35.41 20.24
N LEU A 494 -11.31 34.86 21.32
CA LEU A 494 -10.68 33.79 22.08
C LEU A 494 -10.51 32.51 21.25
N SER A 495 -11.49 32.16 20.43
CA SER A 495 -11.39 31.00 19.50
C SER A 495 -10.31 31.22 18.46
N VAL A 496 -10.16 32.43 17.90
CA VAL A 496 -9.12 32.78 16.95
C VAL A 496 -7.74 32.73 17.61
N LEU A 497 -7.61 33.25 18.83
CA LEU A 497 -6.34 33.19 19.57
C LEU A 497 -5.91 31.76 19.87
N VAL A 498 -6.84 30.94 20.37
CA VAL A 498 -6.60 29.51 20.63
C VAL A 498 -6.26 28.76 19.31
N MET A 499 -6.93 29.11 18.20
CA MET A 499 -6.60 28.55 16.90
C MET A 499 -5.14 28.88 16.51
N LEU A 500 -4.73 30.15 16.62
CA LEU A 500 -3.36 30.59 16.30
C LEU A 500 -2.35 29.91 17.22
N GLU A 501 -2.63 29.81 18.53
CA GLU A 501 -1.78 29.10 19.48
C GLU A 501 -1.70 27.60 19.17
N CYS A 502 -2.73 26.96 18.63
CA CYS A 502 -2.71 25.57 18.16
C CYS A 502 -1.84 25.38 16.91
N MET A 503 -1.83 26.38 16.01
CA MET A 503 -1.04 26.34 14.79
C MET A 503 0.46 26.51 15.04
N LEU A 504 0.85 27.30 16.05
CA LEU A 504 2.25 27.58 16.38
C LEU A 504 3.08 26.30 16.64
N PRO A 505 2.69 25.38 17.55
CA PRO A 505 3.41 24.13 17.79
C PRO A 505 3.53 23.26 16.55
N PHE A 506 2.47 23.26 15.75
CA PHE A 506 2.43 22.54 14.48
C PHE A 506 3.49 23.11 13.50
N PHE A 507 3.49 24.41 13.27
CA PHE A 507 4.48 25.04 12.38
C PHE A 507 5.91 24.88 12.90
N MET A 508 6.16 25.02 14.20
CA MET A 508 7.50 24.83 14.78
C MET A 508 8.07 23.43 14.56
N VAL A 509 7.23 22.40 14.60
CA VAL A 509 7.63 21.02 14.31
C VAL A 509 7.75 20.81 12.80
N PHE A 510 6.85 21.39 12.03
CA PHE A 510 6.77 21.26 10.58
C PHE A 510 7.94 21.94 9.86
N GLU A 511 8.32 23.16 10.26
CA GLU A 511 9.41 23.92 9.65
C GLU A 511 10.76 23.22 9.70
N GLY A 512 10.98 22.41 10.75
CA GLY A 512 12.20 21.60 10.90
C GLY A 512 12.29 20.38 10.00
N ARG A 513 11.21 19.98 9.32
CA ARG A 513 11.08 18.69 8.60
C ARG A 513 10.91 18.80 7.08
N LYS A 514 10.86 20.01 6.50
CA LYS A 514 10.50 20.24 5.09
C LYS A 514 9.20 19.51 4.72
N PRO A 515 8.05 19.99 5.18
CA PRO A 515 6.76 19.32 5.01
C PRO A 515 6.40 19.15 3.55
N GLN A 516 5.97 17.95 3.20
CA GLN A 516 5.41 17.71 1.87
C GLN A 516 3.95 18.20 1.85
N ALA A 517 3.53 18.82 0.75
CA ALA A 517 2.14 19.26 0.56
C ALA A 517 1.12 18.12 0.81
N ARG A 518 1.52 16.89 0.57
CA ARG A 518 0.73 15.67 0.82
C ARG A 518 0.37 15.45 2.29
N GLU A 519 1.22 15.87 3.23
CA GLU A 519 0.97 15.73 4.67
C GLU A 519 -0.16 16.65 5.12
N LEU A 520 -0.18 17.89 4.62
CA LEU A 520 -1.28 18.83 4.87
C LEU A 520 -2.61 18.31 4.33
N VAL A 521 -2.61 17.67 3.16
CA VAL A 521 -3.81 17.05 2.58
C VAL A 521 -4.35 15.95 3.49
N VAL A 522 -3.49 15.09 4.03
CA VAL A 522 -3.92 14.01 4.93
C VAL A 522 -4.52 14.57 6.22
N ILE A 523 -3.91 15.61 6.80
CA ILE A 523 -4.44 16.30 7.99
C ILE A 523 -5.80 16.92 7.69
N ALA A 524 -5.93 17.63 6.56
CA ALA A 524 -7.20 18.22 6.14
C ALA A 524 -8.31 17.16 5.94
N VAL A 525 -7.98 16.01 5.35
CA VAL A 525 -8.90 14.88 5.19
C VAL A 525 -9.34 14.33 6.54
N LEU A 526 -8.42 14.18 7.51
CA LEU A 526 -8.77 13.71 8.86
C LEU A 526 -9.71 14.70 9.58
N CYS A 527 -9.46 16.01 9.45
CA CYS A 527 -10.36 17.04 9.96
C CYS A 527 -11.76 16.94 9.29
N ALA A 528 -11.79 16.82 7.97
CA ALA A 528 -13.03 16.69 7.20
C ALA A 528 -13.82 15.44 7.60
N LEU A 529 -13.16 14.30 7.82
CA LEU A 529 -13.79 13.07 8.34
C LEU A 529 -14.37 13.29 9.74
N GLY A 530 -13.69 14.05 10.60
CA GLY A 530 -14.19 14.42 11.92
C GLY A 530 -15.46 15.26 11.84
N VAL A 531 -15.48 16.28 10.96
CA VAL A 531 -16.65 17.13 10.70
C VAL A 531 -17.81 16.32 10.13
N ALA A 532 -17.55 15.50 9.11
CA ALA A 532 -18.55 14.62 8.50
C ALA A 532 -19.12 13.61 9.50
N GLY A 533 -18.25 13.03 10.35
CA GLY A 533 -18.69 12.14 11.43
C GLY A 533 -19.58 12.83 12.45
N ARG A 534 -19.31 14.11 12.78
CA ARG A 534 -20.19 14.90 13.64
C ARG A 534 -21.54 15.18 12.97
N ALA A 535 -21.53 15.44 11.66
CA ALA A 535 -22.75 15.65 10.88
C ALA A 535 -23.61 14.39 10.80
N ALA A 536 -23.00 13.25 10.49
CA ALA A 536 -23.70 11.98 10.33
C ALA A 536 -24.45 11.55 11.62
N PHE A 537 -23.88 11.88 12.78
CA PHE A 537 -24.48 11.54 14.11
C PHE A 537 -25.05 12.77 14.81
N PHE A 538 -25.47 13.80 14.05
CA PHE A 538 -25.94 15.07 14.64
C PHE A 538 -27.13 14.88 15.62
N MET A 539 -28.06 14.02 15.25
CA MET A 539 -29.30 13.76 16.06
C MET A 539 -29.02 13.01 17.37
N LEU A 540 -27.84 12.39 17.52
CA LEU A 540 -27.49 11.64 18.72
C LEU A 540 -26.67 12.50 19.69
N PRO A 541 -27.15 12.89 20.86
CA PRO A 541 -26.37 13.69 21.81
C PRO A 541 -25.09 12.94 22.23
N GLN A 542 -23.94 13.63 22.16
CA GLN A 542 -22.63 13.14 22.55
C GLN A 542 -22.14 11.82 21.86
N PHE A 543 -22.99 11.16 21.06
CA PHE A 543 -22.63 9.92 20.36
C PHE A 543 -22.04 10.22 18.98
N LYS A 544 -20.73 10.52 18.95
CA LYS A 544 -20.03 10.97 17.73
C LYS A 544 -18.65 10.36 17.62
N PRO A 545 -18.13 10.10 16.38
CA PRO A 545 -16.79 9.49 16.17
C PRO A 545 -15.62 10.46 16.34
N VAL A 546 -15.86 11.75 16.55
CA VAL A 546 -14.83 12.82 16.49
C VAL A 546 -13.64 12.52 17.41
N MET A 547 -13.89 12.15 18.67
CA MET A 547 -12.82 11.87 19.63
C MET A 547 -12.01 10.64 19.22
N ALA A 548 -12.66 9.59 18.71
CA ALA A 548 -11.97 8.40 18.21
C ALA A 548 -11.07 8.73 17.03
N LEU A 549 -11.54 9.54 16.08
CA LEU A 549 -10.75 10.00 14.92
C LEU A 549 -9.57 10.88 15.35
N THR A 550 -9.76 11.75 16.34
CA THR A 550 -8.70 12.59 16.91
C THR A 550 -7.61 11.74 17.58
N ILE A 551 -8.01 10.72 18.36
CA ILE A 551 -7.07 9.77 18.98
C ILE A 551 -6.29 9.01 17.91
N ILE A 552 -6.97 8.50 16.87
CA ILE A 552 -6.33 7.81 15.75
C ILE A 552 -5.32 8.72 15.04
N ALA A 553 -5.68 9.97 14.79
CA ALA A 553 -4.78 10.95 14.19
C ALA A 553 -3.52 11.19 15.03
N GLY A 554 -3.70 11.36 16.36
CA GLY A 554 -2.58 11.52 17.29
C GLY A 554 -1.64 10.30 17.33
N VAL A 555 -2.20 9.10 17.42
CA VAL A 555 -1.43 7.85 17.39
C VAL A 555 -0.70 7.65 16.07
N ALA A 556 -1.34 8.02 14.95
CA ALA A 556 -0.76 7.88 13.62
C ALA A 556 0.36 8.90 13.35
N PHE A 557 0.13 10.20 13.57
CA PHE A 557 1.02 11.28 13.11
C PHE A 557 1.76 12.01 14.24
N GLY A 558 1.44 11.73 15.49
CA GLY A 558 2.07 12.32 16.67
C GLY A 558 1.21 13.34 17.41
N GLY A 559 1.70 13.79 18.57
CA GLY A 559 0.93 14.63 19.47
C GLY A 559 0.52 15.97 18.86
N GLU A 560 1.45 16.63 18.23
CA GLU A 560 1.24 17.96 17.64
C GLU A 560 0.19 17.91 16.51
N THR A 561 0.26 16.91 15.63
CA THR A 561 -0.75 16.68 14.58
C THR A 561 -2.10 16.29 15.17
N GLY A 562 -2.10 15.41 16.19
CA GLY A 562 -3.32 15.03 16.90
C GLY A 562 -4.00 16.22 17.56
N PHE A 563 -3.21 17.13 18.15
CA PHE A 563 -3.73 18.37 18.72
C PHE A 563 -4.39 19.25 17.65
N LEU A 564 -3.71 19.46 16.54
CA LEU A 564 -4.22 20.29 15.44
C LEU A 564 -5.51 19.69 14.85
N VAL A 565 -5.54 18.39 14.56
CA VAL A 565 -6.72 17.71 14.01
C VAL A 565 -7.91 17.85 14.96
N GLY A 566 -7.71 17.64 16.29
CA GLY A 566 -8.76 17.79 17.28
C GLY A 566 -9.31 19.21 17.36
N ALA A 567 -8.44 20.19 17.48
CA ALA A 567 -8.80 21.60 17.59
C ALA A 567 -9.51 22.12 16.32
N MET A 568 -8.94 21.84 15.14
CA MET A 568 -9.48 22.29 13.85
C MET A 568 -10.81 21.61 13.50
N THR A 569 -10.96 20.33 13.84
CA THR A 569 -12.25 19.63 13.67
C THR A 569 -13.35 20.28 14.48
N MET A 570 -13.07 20.66 15.73
CA MET A 570 -14.08 21.33 16.57
C MET A 570 -14.41 22.73 16.04
N LEU A 571 -13.41 23.51 15.68
CA LEU A 571 -13.62 24.85 15.09
C LEU A 571 -14.47 24.75 13.83
N ALA A 572 -14.03 23.97 12.84
CA ALA A 572 -14.71 23.82 11.56
C ALA A 572 -16.14 23.29 11.70
N SER A 573 -16.34 22.27 12.56
CA SER A 573 -17.67 21.72 12.76
C SER A 573 -18.61 22.68 13.49
N ASN A 574 -18.12 23.54 14.39
CA ASN A 574 -18.94 24.52 15.08
C ASN A 574 -19.44 25.64 14.15
N PHE A 575 -18.73 25.96 13.05
CA PHE A 575 -19.29 26.82 12.01
C PHE A 575 -20.55 26.24 11.36
N LEU A 576 -20.64 24.91 11.27
CA LEU A 576 -21.80 24.22 10.69
C LEU A 576 -22.91 23.97 11.72
N PHE A 577 -22.56 23.72 13.00
CA PHE A 577 -23.50 23.24 14.03
C PHE A 577 -23.74 24.22 15.16
N SER A 578 -23.32 25.45 15.06
CA SER A 578 -23.41 26.53 16.04
C SER A 578 -22.11 26.82 16.76
N GLN A 579 -21.66 28.07 16.61
CA GLN A 579 -20.58 28.67 17.37
C GLN A 579 -21.10 29.24 18.70
N GLY A 580 -20.26 29.18 19.71
CA GLY A 580 -20.59 29.73 21.04
C GLY A 580 -19.37 29.83 21.94
N PRO A 581 -19.55 30.33 23.17
CA PRO A 581 -18.45 30.48 24.14
C PRO A 581 -17.80 29.16 24.55
N TRP A 582 -18.45 28.03 24.26
CA TRP A 582 -17.90 26.67 24.45
C TRP A 582 -16.83 26.30 23.42
N THR A 583 -16.78 26.95 22.26
CA THR A 583 -15.90 26.54 21.13
C THR A 583 -14.42 26.51 21.50
N PRO A 584 -13.82 27.53 22.14
CA PRO A 584 -12.40 27.47 22.54
C PRO A 584 -12.09 26.30 23.47
N PHE A 585 -12.98 26.01 24.41
CA PHE A 585 -12.81 24.88 25.35
C PHE A 585 -12.93 23.54 24.64
N GLN A 586 -13.83 23.40 23.67
CA GLN A 586 -13.94 22.20 22.83
C GLN A 586 -12.69 22.00 21.98
N MET A 587 -12.15 23.06 21.38
CA MET A 587 -10.91 23.01 20.62
C MET A 587 -9.75 22.51 21.48
N PHE A 588 -9.60 23.10 22.64
CA PHE A 588 -8.53 22.71 23.59
C PHE A 588 -8.72 21.28 24.10
N SER A 589 -9.92 20.89 24.54
CA SER A 589 -10.17 19.56 25.10
C SER A 589 -9.95 18.45 24.06
N MET A 590 -10.43 18.62 22.83
CA MET A 590 -10.17 17.64 21.74
C MET A 590 -8.70 17.66 21.32
N GLY A 591 -8.09 18.83 21.23
CA GLY A 591 -6.68 18.96 20.91
C GLY A 591 -5.78 18.22 21.87
N ILE A 592 -5.96 18.45 23.19
CA ILE A 592 -5.13 17.80 24.22
C ILE A 592 -5.31 16.28 24.25
N ILE A 593 -6.50 15.78 23.96
CA ILE A 593 -6.75 14.33 23.83
C ILE A 593 -5.91 13.75 22.67
N GLY A 594 -5.93 14.40 21.52
CA GLY A 594 -5.12 14.01 20.36
C GLY A 594 -3.61 14.08 20.67
N PHE A 595 -3.19 15.14 21.37
CA PHE A 595 -1.80 15.31 21.79
C PHE A 595 -1.33 14.20 22.73
N LEU A 596 -2.08 13.93 23.78
CA LEU A 596 -1.75 12.89 24.76
C LEU A 596 -1.76 11.50 24.12
N ALA A 597 -2.72 11.20 23.25
CA ALA A 597 -2.74 9.96 22.48
C ALA A 597 -1.43 9.81 21.68
N GLY A 598 -1.03 10.85 20.95
CA GLY A 598 0.21 10.83 20.20
C GLY A 598 1.44 10.62 21.05
N VAL A 599 1.54 11.31 22.19
CA VAL A 599 2.70 11.20 23.09
C VAL A 599 2.76 9.82 23.75
N LEU A 600 1.66 9.34 24.34
CA LEU A 600 1.63 8.11 25.13
C LEU A 600 1.86 6.85 24.30
N PHE A 601 1.23 6.78 23.12
CA PHE A 601 1.33 5.61 22.24
C PHE A 601 2.62 5.60 21.41
N ARG A 602 3.13 6.76 20.95
CA ARG A 602 4.39 6.81 20.18
C ARG A 602 5.62 6.60 21.06
N LYS A 603 5.60 7.02 22.34
CA LYS A 603 6.69 6.75 23.29
C LYS A 603 6.69 5.30 23.82
N GLY A 604 5.69 4.50 23.44
CA GLY A 604 5.56 3.13 23.90
C GLY A 604 5.14 3.01 25.38
N TRP A 605 4.67 4.10 26.01
CA TRP A 605 4.13 4.03 27.38
C TRP A 605 2.83 3.24 27.41
N LEU A 606 2.02 3.37 26.33
CA LEU A 606 0.86 2.55 26.09
C LEU A 606 1.06 1.69 24.84
N ARG A 607 0.62 0.43 24.89
CA ARG A 607 0.68 -0.48 23.74
C ARG A 607 -0.36 -0.06 22.70
N ARG A 608 0.02 -0.06 21.41
CA ARG A 608 -0.88 0.23 20.30
C ARG A 608 -1.78 -0.98 20.03
N SER A 609 -2.78 -1.17 20.88
CA SER A 609 -3.77 -2.24 20.77
C SER A 609 -5.19 -1.68 20.88
N ARG A 610 -6.16 -2.36 20.27
CA ARG A 610 -7.59 -1.96 20.35
C ARG A 610 -8.05 -1.72 21.78
N GLY A 611 -7.67 -2.61 22.72
CA GLY A 611 -8.05 -2.49 24.12
C GLY A 611 -7.45 -1.27 24.79
N ALA A 612 -6.15 -1.02 24.61
CA ALA A 612 -5.48 0.14 25.22
C ALA A 612 -6.01 1.48 24.65
N LEU A 613 -6.28 1.52 23.32
CA LEU A 613 -6.91 2.69 22.71
C LEU A 613 -8.30 2.95 23.24
N SER A 614 -9.12 1.91 23.41
CA SER A 614 -10.47 2.03 23.94
C SER A 614 -10.48 2.46 25.39
N VAL A 615 -9.60 1.92 26.23
CA VAL A 615 -9.47 2.34 27.64
C VAL A 615 -9.01 3.80 27.72
N PHE A 616 -7.99 4.17 26.93
CA PHE A 616 -7.53 5.57 26.86
C PHE A 616 -8.69 6.49 26.40
N GLY A 617 -9.45 6.10 25.36
CA GLY A 617 -10.57 6.87 24.86
C GLY A 617 -11.68 7.07 25.89
N ALA A 618 -12.01 6.04 26.67
CA ALA A 618 -12.99 6.14 27.76
C ALA A 618 -12.53 7.11 28.85
N ILE A 619 -11.28 6.97 29.30
CA ILE A 619 -10.70 7.86 30.32
C ILE A 619 -10.61 9.30 29.78
N ALA A 620 -10.19 9.48 28.53
CA ALA A 620 -10.07 10.80 27.91
C ALA A 620 -11.43 11.51 27.80
N ALA A 621 -12.50 10.78 27.49
CA ALA A 621 -13.86 11.34 27.43
C ALA A 621 -14.35 11.84 28.79
N VAL A 622 -14.17 11.05 29.83
CA VAL A 622 -14.67 11.40 31.15
C VAL A 622 -13.76 12.38 31.89
N VAL A 623 -12.45 12.08 31.93
CA VAL A 623 -11.50 12.83 32.75
C VAL A 623 -10.99 14.08 32.05
N ILE A 624 -10.69 14.00 30.74
CA ILE A 624 -10.11 15.14 30.02
C ILE A 624 -11.21 16.02 29.44
N TYR A 625 -12.08 15.44 28.60
CA TYR A 625 -13.14 16.21 27.96
C TYR A 625 -14.17 16.71 29.00
N GLY A 626 -14.75 15.83 29.81
CA GLY A 626 -15.65 16.18 30.88
C GLY A 626 -14.97 17.06 31.92
N GLY A 627 -13.71 16.76 32.26
CA GLY A 627 -12.90 17.56 33.21
C GLY A 627 -12.70 19.01 32.79
N ILE A 628 -12.69 19.31 31.49
CA ILE A 628 -12.56 20.69 30.96
C ILE A 628 -13.94 21.30 30.66
N MET A 629 -14.83 20.55 30.02
CA MET A 629 -16.11 21.08 29.56
C MET A 629 -17.11 21.35 30.68
N ASN A 630 -17.14 20.52 31.74
CA ASN A 630 -18.05 20.73 32.85
C ASN A 630 -17.77 22.00 33.66
N PRO A 631 -16.50 22.28 34.09
CA PRO A 631 -16.19 23.58 34.70
C PRO A 631 -16.32 24.76 33.71
N ALA A 632 -16.03 24.57 32.44
CA ALA A 632 -16.25 25.62 31.45
C ALA A 632 -17.75 25.96 31.35
N SER A 633 -18.64 24.98 31.40
CA SER A 633 -20.09 25.19 31.43
C SER A 633 -20.54 25.93 32.69
N ALA A 634 -19.96 25.60 33.86
CA ALA A 634 -20.22 26.33 35.08
C ALA A 634 -19.83 27.82 34.97
N LEU A 635 -18.64 28.09 34.41
CA LEU A 635 -18.14 29.45 34.16
C LEU A 635 -19.03 30.25 33.18
N MET A 636 -19.58 29.58 32.15
CA MET A 636 -20.37 30.23 31.10
C MET A 636 -21.81 30.50 31.49
N TYR A 637 -22.41 29.64 32.31
CA TYR A 637 -23.88 29.66 32.54
C TYR A 637 -24.27 29.94 33.99
N SER A 638 -23.35 29.97 34.97
CA SER A 638 -23.66 30.29 36.37
C SER A 638 -23.34 31.75 36.67
N GLN A 639 -24.21 32.39 37.47
CA GLN A 639 -23.96 33.77 37.94
C GLN A 639 -22.86 33.81 39.00
N GLU A 640 -22.74 32.77 39.81
CA GLU A 640 -21.68 32.63 40.81
C GLU A 640 -20.96 31.32 40.62
N THR A 641 -19.62 31.35 40.58
CA THR A 641 -18.80 30.17 40.49
C THR A 641 -18.21 29.82 41.84
N ASN A 642 -18.83 28.88 42.53
CA ASN A 642 -18.34 28.30 43.79
C ASN A 642 -18.12 26.80 43.65
N TRP A 643 -17.46 26.17 44.63
CA TRP A 643 -17.18 24.74 44.61
C TRP A 643 -18.45 23.86 44.47
N LYS A 644 -19.55 24.26 45.07
CA LYS A 644 -20.83 23.52 45.00
C LYS A 644 -21.38 23.54 43.58
N VAL A 645 -21.35 24.66 42.92
CA VAL A 645 -21.77 24.81 41.50
C VAL A 645 -20.89 23.95 40.58
N LEU A 646 -19.56 23.96 40.75
CA LEU A 646 -18.66 23.12 39.97
C LEU A 646 -19.03 21.63 40.13
N VAL A 647 -19.18 21.15 41.36
CA VAL A 647 -19.55 19.75 41.62
C VAL A 647 -20.90 19.40 40.99
N THR A 648 -21.85 20.32 41.01
CA THR A 648 -23.18 20.14 40.38
C THR A 648 -23.01 19.91 38.86
N TYR A 649 -22.25 20.73 38.17
CA TYR A 649 -22.00 20.57 36.73
C TYR A 649 -21.28 19.26 36.41
N TYR A 650 -20.37 18.78 37.25
CA TYR A 650 -19.77 17.46 37.09
C TYR A 650 -20.79 16.32 37.23
N ILE A 651 -21.66 16.39 38.21
CA ILE A 651 -22.70 15.35 38.44
C ILE A 651 -23.71 15.31 37.28
N THR A 652 -24.16 16.47 36.82
CA THR A 652 -25.17 16.56 35.72
C THR A 652 -24.55 16.26 34.36
N GLY A 653 -23.31 16.63 34.12
CA GLY A 653 -22.57 16.35 32.88
C GLY A 653 -22.18 14.88 32.76
N PHE A 654 -21.96 14.19 33.87
CA PHE A 654 -21.39 12.83 33.87
C PHE A 654 -22.17 11.80 33.04
N PRO A 655 -23.50 11.73 32.98
CA PRO A 655 -24.23 10.83 32.09
C PRO A 655 -23.87 11.05 30.61
N MET A 656 -23.77 12.31 30.21
CA MET A 656 -23.38 12.67 28.82
C MET A 656 -21.91 12.35 28.51
N ASP A 657 -21.02 12.51 29.50
CA ASP A 657 -19.62 12.09 29.41
C ASP A 657 -19.53 10.57 29.26
N CYS A 658 -20.38 9.80 29.94
CA CYS A 658 -20.45 8.34 29.76
C CYS A 658 -20.95 7.93 28.37
N VAL A 659 -21.95 8.62 27.81
CA VAL A 659 -22.37 8.40 26.41
C VAL A 659 -21.25 8.70 25.45
N HIS A 660 -20.50 9.79 25.67
CA HIS A 660 -19.36 10.15 24.88
C HIS A 660 -18.22 9.12 24.97
N ALA A 661 -17.96 8.60 26.17
CA ALA A 661 -16.99 7.52 26.40
C ALA A 661 -17.40 6.23 25.68
N ALA A 662 -18.67 5.82 25.80
CA ALA A 662 -19.20 4.63 25.13
C ALA A 662 -19.10 4.75 23.60
N ALA A 663 -19.46 5.90 23.04
CA ALA A 663 -19.31 6.20 21.63
C ALA A 663 -17.84 6.11 21.19
N THR A 664 -16.95 6.75 21.94
CA THR A 664 -15.52 6.75 21.64
C THR A 664 -14.94 5.32 21.65
N VAL A 665 -15.31 4.51 22.65
CA VAL A 665 -14.89 3.10 22.73
C VAL A 665 -15.40 2.31 21.53
N LEU A 666 -16.68 2.45 21.18
CA LEU A 666 -17.29 1.75 20.04
C LEU A 666 -16.56 2.10 18.74
N PHE A 667 -16.38 3.39 18.47
CA PHE A 667 -15.71 3.84 17.24
C PHE A 667 -14.22 3.46 17.22
N LEU A 668 -13.52 3.44 18.34
CA LEU A 668 -12.13 2.94 18.40
C LEU A 668 -12.07 1.43 18.17
N LEU A 669 -12.97 0.65 18.70
CA LEU A 669 -13.01 -0.80 18.43
C LEU A 669 -13.22 -1.14 16.96
N VAL A 670 -14.05 -0.34 16.27
CA VAL A 670 -14.38 -0.55 14.86
C VAL A 670 -13.33 0.08 13.93
N LEU A 671 -12.93 1.33 14.17
CA LEU A 671 -12.16 2.13 13.21
C LEU A 671 -10.65 2.13 13.47
N ALA A 672 -10.19 1.90 14.71
CA ALA A 672 -8.78 2.16 15.03
C ALA A 672 -7.82 1.29 14.22
N GLU A 673 -8.04 -0.02 14.16
CA GLU A 673 -7.10 -0.92 13.46
C GLU A 673 -7.09 -0.69 11.95
N PRO A 674 -8.25 -0.70 11.22
CA PRO A 674 -8.23 -0.51 9.78
C PRO A 674 -7.76 0.90 9.37
N MET A 675 -8.06 1.93 10.16
CA MET A 675 -7.58 3.29 9.87
C MET A 675 -6.08 3.42 10.14
N LEU A 676 -5.60 2.95 11.29
CA LEU A 676 -4.17 3.02 11.62
C LEU A 676 -3.33 2.25 10.61
N GLU A 677 -3.78 1.07 10.16
CA GLU A 677 -3.10 0.31 9.10
C GLU A 677 -3.02 1.10 7.79
N LYS A 678 -4.14 1.71 7.35
CA LYS A 678 -4.16 2.55 6.14
C LYS A 678 -3.30 3.80 6.29
N LEU A 679 -3.35 4.48 7.45
CA LEU A 679 -2.56 5.68 7.71
C LEU A 679 -1.06 5.34 7.78
N ASP A 680 -0.68 4.19 8.35
CA ASP A 680 0.71 3.74 8.33
C ASP A 680 1.19 3.41 6.92
N ARG A 681 0.35 2.79 6.09
CA ARG A 681 0.65 2.60 4.65
C ARG A 681 0.83 3.92 3.92
N ILE A 682 -0.02 4.92 4.18
CA ILE A 682 0.10 6.26 3.60
C ILE A 682 1.40 6.91 4.03
N LYS A 683 1.76 6.84 5.33
CA LYS A 683 3.03 7.36 5.84
C LYS A 683 4.23 6.74 5.13
N THR A 684 4.24 5.40 5.03
CA THR A 684 5.32 4.66 4.38
C THR A 684 5.38 4.99 2.89
N LYS A 685 4.23 5.01 2.22
CA LYS A 685 4.12 5.29 0.77
C LYS A 685 4.60 6.69 0.37
N TYR A 686 4.39 7.67 1.23
CA TYR A 686 4.66 9.08 0.89
C TYR A 686 5.78 9.70 1.73
N GLY A 687 6.48 8.89 2.54
CA GLY A 687 7.53 9.39 3.43
C GLY A 687 7.02 10.41 4.44
N LEU A 688 5.73 10.33 4.83
CA LEU A 688 5.10 11.28 5.72
C LEU A 688 5.48 10.95 7.16
N VAL A 689 6.26 11.82 7.79
CA VAL A 689 6.62 11.77 9.23
C VAL A 689 7.54 10.60 9.61
N GLU A 690 8.80 10.90 9.85
CA GLU A 690 9.71 10.09 10.68
C GLU A 690 9.33 10.14 12.17
#